data_765cb4467afee9857c67be0622b7fd33
#
_entry.id   765cb4467afee9857c67be0622b7fd33
#
_cell.length_a   1.000
_cell.length_b   1.000
_cell.length_c   1.000
_cell.angle_alpha   90.00
_cell.angle_beta   90.00
_cell.angle_gamma   90.00
#
_symmetry.space_group_name_H-M   'P 1'
#
loop_
_entity.id
_entity.type
_entity.pdbx_description
1 polymer ?
#
loop_
_entity_poly.entity_id
_entity_poly.type
_entity_poly.pdbx_seq_one_letter_code
_entity_poly.pdbx_strand_id
1 'polypeptide(L)'
;MHRRSISLVSALDSVLKPHWETSVDLCDTHSILYCGAVAVCRVAGVRFPNLHRATQPTNAKPFWQCRIERRINMARTLIAKLLCFQAGNNRPRVMRFVAQAFAGTGVAPVDYVAGVAERIDYWKQKVYAWAKRIRRYKARADRYHVNRTFQTNQRSVYQAWERPQERVTDVHLPNAAVMAEFWRKIWSVPVSHSEGEWFDVVGRSCGPIQEMEPVVISREDLACAVRAAPNWKSPGPNGLHAFWLKRLQGSHSRLATQFQEALQLGSLPSFMTSGDTHLIHKSGSILEPKNYRPITCLPTVYKLLTSILRIKINNHLKAQHILSPTQNGCKGGSRGTKDLLLIDMAICQQVRRSRKNVSMAWIDYKKAYDSVPHTWLGRVLELYRVHPALCSFLGSCMRQWTTVLRHPGCGGLSGSSDLIKISRGIFQGDSLSPLWFCLALNPLSAYLILKDSKLGYHLRRESEPISHLLYMDDLKLYASKKTDLMELLKITGNFSNDIGMEFGVDKCAVIHVQRGRVEDSFNLQLSEDISLRSLSEMDSYKYLGMSQALSIAEQDMKQSLKDRFFARLIKVLKSLLSGGNKVRAFNGWVMPVLTYSFGILRWTQSELDALDRKVRRLLTAYRMHHPRSSVMRLYIPRKCGGRGFLNAKTLHNREVCNLRQYFLSVSVVMYRDVAAIDRGLTPVSLANENWRRPQVLSISDRTAIWKGKELHGRFYRALTGPDVDQLASVNWLRFSNLFGETEGFVFAIMDEVIMTNNYRRHILKDGTVDICRACHRPGESIRHVVSGCSRLANGEYLHRHNQVARIIHQQLALKYGLVDSEVPYY
;
A
#
# COMPACT_ATOMS: atom_id res chain seq x y z
N MET A 1 12.60 -14.75 1.38
CA MET A 1 12.68 -16.20 1.24
C MET A 1 14.13 -16.62 1.35
N HIS A 2 14.40 -17.70 2.07
CA HIS A 2 15.75 -18.23 2.26
C HIS A 2 16.29 -18.74 0.92
N ARG A 3 17.61 -18.57 0.61
CA ARG A 3 18.24 -19.09 -0.62
C ARG A 3 17.95 -20.58 -0.82
N ARG A 4 17.93 -21.36 0.27
CA ARG A 4 17.55 -22.79 0.32
C ARG A 4 16.20 -23.09 -0.32
N SER A 5 15.16 -22.28 -0.03
CA SER A 5 13.81 -22.50 -0.60
C SER A 5 13.77 -22.25 -2.11
N ILE A 6 14.58 -21.33 -2.62
CA ILE A 6 14.67 -21.05 -4.05
C ILE A 6 15.33 -22.21 -4.79
N SER A 7 16.43 -22.74 -4.24
CA SER A 7 17.13 -23.90 -4.82
C SER A 7 16.24 -25.14 -4.86
N LEU A 8 15.46 -25.38 -3.80
CA LEU A 8 14.50 -26.48 -3.75
C LEU A 8 13.43 -26.39 -4.85
N VAL A 9 12.89 -25.21 -5.09
CA VAL A 9 11.88 -25.02 -6.16
C VAL A 9 12.50 -25.24 -7.53
N SER A 10 13.74 -24.75 -7.76
CA SER A 10 14.41 -24.95 -9.06
C SER A 10 14.73 -26.44 -9.31
N ALA A 11 15.14 -27.17 -8.29
CA ALA A 11 15.36 -28.60 -8.40
C ALA A 11 14.05 -29.36 -8.69
N LEU A 12 12.97 -28.98 -8.01
CA LEU A 12 11.65 -29.57 -8.27
C LEU A 12 11.15 -29.29 -9.67
N ASP A 13 11.34 -28.08 -10.21
CA ASP A 13 10.91 -27.73 -11.59
C ASP A 13 11.54 -28.65 -12.63
N SER A 14 12.81 -29.03 -12.44
CA SER A 14 13.51 -30.01 -13.30
C SER A 14 12.90 -31.41 -13.18
N VAL A 15 12.56 -31.84 -11.96
CA VAL A 15 11.93 -33.16 -11.72
C VAL A 15 10.52 -33.22 -12.31
N LEU A 16 9.78 -32.11 -12.27
CA LEU A 16 8.41 -32.06 -12.78
C LEU A 16 8.33 -31.94 -14.31
N LYS A 17 9.45 -31.76 -15.02
CA LYS A 17 9.46 -31.59 -16.49
C LYS A 17 8.68 -32.68 -17.24
N PRO A 18 8.90 -34.00 -17.03
CA PRO A 18 8.11 -35.05 -17.71
C PRO A 18 6.61 -34.94 -17.39
N HIS A 19 6.25 -34.59 -16.17
CA HIS A 19 4.85 -34.47 -15.76
C HIS A 19 4.15 -33.26 -16.42
N TRP A 20 4.88 -32.18 -16.74
CA TRP A 20 4.31 -31.09 -17.53
C TRP A 20 3.99 -31.52 -18.95
N GLU A 21 4.87 -32.32 -19.53
CA GLU A 21 4.73 -32.79 -20.93
C GLU A 21 3.59 -33.79 -21.11
N THR A 22 3.35 -34.62 -20.07
CA THR A 22 2.30 -35.67 -20.08
C THR A 22 0.95 -35.21 -19.54
N SER A 23 0.86 -33.99 -18.91
CA SER A 23 -0.41 -33.49 -18.37
C SER A 23 -1.48 -33.34 -19.45
N VAL A 24 -2.67 -33.90 -19.20
CA VAL A 24 -3.72 -33.99 -20.20
C VAL A 24 -4.49 -32.68 -20.35
N ASP A 25 -4.91 -32.07 -19.21
CA ASP A 25 -5.78 -30.90 -19.18
C ASP A 25 -5.37 -29.88 -18.09
N LEU A 26 -6.15 -28.81 -17.98
CA LEU A 26 -5.94 -27.75 -16.97
C LEU A 26 -6.09 -28.26 -15.54
N CYS A 27 -6.94 -29.29 -15.28
CA CYS A 27 -7.12 -29.86 -13.95
C CYS A 27 -5.86 -30.62 -13.53
N ASP A 28 -5.31 -31.38 -14.45
CA ASP A 28 -4.11 -32.18 -14.23
C ASP A 28 -2.89 -31.27 -14.02
N THR A 29 -2.64 -30.31 -14.92
CA THR A 29 -1.56 -29.33 -14.74
C THR A 29 -1.70 -28.54 -13.45
N HIS A 30 -2.92 -28.15 -13.07
CA HIS A 30 -3.18 -27.47 -11.80
C HIS A 30 -2.85 -28.36 -10.60
N SER A 31 -3.20 -29.66 -10.66
CA SER A 31 -2.91 -30.63 -9.61
C SER A 31 -1.39 -30.83 -9.42
N ILE A 32 -0.64 -30.93 -10.53
CA ILE A 32 0.82 -31.01 -10.50
C ILE A 32 1.43 -29.75 -9.87
N LEU A 33 0.96 -28.56 -10.25
CA LEU A 33 1.38 -27.28 -9.65
C LEU A 33 1.13 -27.24 -8.14
N TYR A 34 -0.06 -27.67 -7.70
CA TYR A 34 -0.44 -27.70 -6.30
C TYR A 34 0.40 -28.70 -5.49
N CYS A 35 0.52 -29.93 -5.98
CA CYS A 35 1.33 -30.97 -5.36
C CYS A 35 2.80 -30.57 -5.26
N GLY A 36 3.35 -29.97 -6.31
CA GLY A 36 4.71 -29.42 -6.32
C GLY A 36 4.90 -28.31 -5.26
N ALA A 37 3.96 -27.40 -5.16
CA ALA A 37 4.00 -26.35 -4.13
C ALA A 37 3.94 -26.93 -2.71
N VAL A 38 3.09 -27.92 -2.46
CA VAL A 38 2.97 -28.62 -1.17
C VAL A 38 4.25 -29.40 -0.83
N ALA A 39 4.82 -30.11 -1.81
CA ALA A 39 6.06 -30.86 -1.63
C ALA A 39 7.22 -29.97 -1.17
N VAL A 40 7.45 -28.82 -1.85
CA VAL A 40 8.47 -27.84 -1.42
C VAL A 40 8.19 -27.32 -0.01
N CYS A 41 6.94 -27.01 0.30
CA CYS A 41 6.58 -26.54 1.64
C CYS A 41 6.90 -27.58 2.72
N ARG A 42 6.61 -28.86 2.47
CA ARG A 42 6.92 -29.97 3.39
C ARG A 42 8.42 -30.14 3.58
N VAL A 43 9.20 -30.19 2.49
CA VAL A 43 10.67 -30.29 2.55
C VAL A 43 11.30 -29.08 3.24
N ALA A 44 10.70 -27.89 3.09
CA ALA A 44 11.12 -26.68 3.79
C ALA A 44 10.69 -26.64 5.28
N GLY A 45 10.03 -27.67 5.80
CA GLY A 45 9.60 -27.77 7.20
C GLY A 45 8.39 -26.92 7.55
N VAL A 46 7.58 -26.50 6.56
CA VAL A 46 6.33 -25.78 6.82
C VAL A 46 5.30 -26.76 7.37
N ARG A 47 4.79 -26.46 8.56
CA ARG A 47 3.66 -27.20 9.14
C ARG A 47 2.36 -26.62 8.58
N PHE A 48 1.59 -27.43 7.87
CA PHE A 48 0.24 -27.07 7.45
C PHE A 48 -0.69 -27.13 8.68
N PRO A 49 -1.59 -26.16 8.87
CA PRO A 49 -2.61 -26.28 9.90
C PRO A 49 -3.44 -27.53 9.61
N ASN A 50 -3.61 -28.42 10.62
CA ASN A 50 -4.57 -29.50 10.48
C ASN A 50 -5.96 -28.89 10.31
N LEU A 51 -6.66 -29.25 9.26
CA LEU A 51 -8.01 -28.78 8.89
C LEU A 51 -9.04 -28.98 10.02
N HIS A 52 -8.74 -29.85 11.00
CA HIS A 52 -9.64 -30.20 12.11
C HIS A 52 -9.26 -29.58 13.47
N ARG A 53 -8.19 -28.81 13.57
CA ARG A 53 -7.86 -28.06 14.79
C ARG A 53 -7.70 -26.58 14.44
N ALA A 54 -8.72 -25.80 14.77
CA ALA A 54 -8.53 -24.37 14.99
C ALA A 54 -7.42 -24.22 16.04
N THR A 55 -6.19 -23.91 15.63
CA THR A 55 -5.15 -23.50 16.55
C THR A 55 -5.59 -22.15 17.11
N GLN A 56 -6.29 -22.19 18.24
CA GLN A 56 -6.37 -21.01 19.09
C GLN A 56 -4.93 -20.52 19.27
N PRO A 57 -4.63 -19.22 19.10
CA PRO A 57 -3.33 -18.69 19.39
C PRO A 57 -3.05 -19.04 20.85
N THR A 58 -2.18 -20.02 21.09
CA THR A 58 -1.78 -20.37 22.43
C THR A 58 -1.07 -19.15 23.00
N ASN A 59 -1.72 -18.45 23.93
CA ASN A 59 -1.13 -17.42 24.79
C ASN A 59 -0.07 -18.02 25.73
N ALA A 60 0.51 -19.15 25.36
CA ALA A 60 1.53 -19.84 26.13
C ALA A 60 2.80 -18.98 26.20
N LYS A 61 3.16 -18.63 27.42
CA LYS A 61 4.40 -17.89 27.69
C LYS A 61 5.60 -18.68 27.17
N PRO A 62 6.59 -18.03 26.52
CA PRO A 62 7.81 -18.70 26.07
C PRO A 62 8.52 -19.42 27.24
N PHE A 63 9.09 -20.58 26.97
CA PHE A 63 9.77 -21.41 27.98
C PHE A 63 10.81 -20.66 28.81
N TRP A 64 11.62 -19.78 28.15
CA TRP A 64 12.61 -18.95 28.84
C TRP A 64 11.97 -17.95 29.84
N GLN A 65 10.79 -17.42 29.54
CA GLN A 65 10.06 -16.52 30.42
C GLN A 65 9.54 -17.29 31.64
N CYS A 66 8.92 -18.43 31.43
CA CYS A 66 8.46 -19.31 32.52
C CYS A 66 9.60 -19.71 33.46
N ARG A 67 10.80 -20.03 32.91
CA ARG A 67 11.99 -20.34 33.69
C ARG A 67 12.43 -19.17 34.60
N ILE A 68 12.42 -17.96 34.09
CA ILE A 68 12.80 -16.76 34.85
C ILE A 68 11.70 -16.40 35.87
N GLU A 69 10.41 -16.53 35.50
CA GLU A 69 9.29 -16.30 36.41
C GLU A 69 9.31 -17.28 37.60
N ARG A 70 9.64 -18.58 37.39
CA ARG A 70 9.84 -19.52 38.47
C ARG A 70 10.94 -19.09 39.45
N ARG A 71 12.07 -18.59 38.94
CA ARG A 71 13.16 -18.04 39.79
C ARG A 71 12.71 -16.85 40.60
N ILE A 72 11.93 -15.93 39.98
CA ILE A 72 11.37 -14.75 40.66
C ILE A 72 10.42 -15.20 41.79
N ASN A 73 9.54 -16.17 41.52
CA ASN A 73 8.59 -16.65 42.52
C ASN A 73 9.32 -17.36 43.69
N MET A 74 10.34 -18.16 43.38
CA MET A 74 11.18 -18.78 44.43
C MET A 74 11.85 -17.71 45.31
N ALA A 75 12.46 -16.70 44.71
CA ALA A 75 13.10 -15.63 45.45
C ALA A 75 12.09 -14.80 46.27
N ARG A 76 10.89 -14.58 45.80
CA ARG A 76 9.80 -13.91 46.53
C ARG A 76 9.37 -14.76 47.74
N THR A 77 9.29 -16.08 47.58
CA THR A 77 9.01 -17.01 48.71
C THR A 77 10.12 -16.93 49.76
N LEU A 78 11.41 -16.90 49.33
CA LEU A 78 12.54 -16.73 50.24
C LEU A 78 12.47 -15.41 51.02
N ILE A 79 12.22 -14.28 50.32
CA ILE A 79 12.05 -12.97 50.93
C ILE A 79 10.92 -13.00 51.95
N ALA A 80 9.76 -13.54 51.62
CA ALA A 80 8.62 -13.63 52.54
C ALA A 80 8.97 -14.46 53.81
N LYS A 81 9.71 -15.57 53.69
CA LYS A 81 10.15 -16.40 54.80
C LYS A 81 11.26 -15.72 55.64
N LEU A 82 12.17 -14.99 55.01
CA LEU A 82 13.16 -14.18 55.71
C LEU A 82 12.50 -13.07 56.54
N LEU A 83 11.44 -12.40 56.00
CA LEU A 83 10.65 -11.40 56.75
C LEU A 83 9.90 -12.06 57.92
N CYS A 84 9.33 -13.27 57.74
CA CYS A 84 8.71 -14.01 58.87
C CYS A 84 9.74 -14.36 59.96
N PHE A 85 10.96 -14.74 59.56
CA PHE A 85 12.06 -15.07 60.51
C PHE A 85 12.51 -13.77 61.22
N GLN A 86 12.66 -12.66 60.54
CA GLN A 86 12.97 -11.36 61.11
C GLN A 86 11.92 -10.92 62.14
N ALA A 87 10.65 -11.33 61.96
CA ALA A 87 9.54 -11.10 62.88
C ALA A 87 9.46 -12.15 64.02
N GLY A 88 10.50 -12.97 64.25
CA GLY A 88 10.59 -13.94 65.33
C GLY A 88 9.97 -15.33 65.07
N ASN A 89 9.55 -15.62 63.85
CA ASN A 89 8.96 -16.93 63.55
C ASN A 89 10.02 -17.98 63.18
N ASN A 90 10.31 -18.88 64.15
CA ASN A 90 11.34 -19.90 64.05
C ASN A 90 10.80 -21.33 63.77
N ARG A 91 9.58 -21.45 63.23
CA ARG A 91 9.02 -22.77 62.89
C ARG A 91 9.92 -23.52 61.90
N PRO A 92 10.03 -24.87 61.98
CA PRO A 92 10.94 -25.67 61.15
C PRO A 92 10.78 -25.43 59.64
N ARG A 93 9.56 -25.13 59.17
CA ARG A 93 9.26 -24.82 57.76
C ARG A 93 9.87 -23.44 57.36
N VAL A 94 9.89 -22.46 58.26
CA VAL A 94 10.52 -21.15 58.01
C VAL A 94 12.03 -21.29 57.95
N MET A 95 12.59 -21.99 58.97
CA MET A 95 14.03 -22.21 59.10
C MET A 95 14.63 -22.92 57.91
N ARG A 96 13.94 -23.90 57.29
CA ARG A 96 14.38 -24.52 56.03
C ARG A 96 14.58 -23.54 54.88
N PHE A 97 13.65 -22.56 54.71
CA PHE A 97 13.78 -21.52 53.67
C PHE A 97 14.86 -20.49 54.01
N VAL A 98 15.04 -20.18 55.31
CA VAL A 98 16.13 -19.31 55.76
C VAL A 98 17.48 -19.97 55.46
N ALA A 99 17.69 -21.20 55.83
CA ALA A 99 18.91 -21.95 55.48
C ALA A 99 19.14 -22.02 53.95
N GLN A 100 18.09 -22.25 53.16
CA GLN A 100 18.17 -22.18 51.68
C GLN A 100 18.55 -20.77 51.18
N ALA A 101 18.06 -19.72 51.84
CA ALA A 101 18.39 -18.33 51.46
C ALA A 101 19.85 -17.98 51.76
N PHE A 102 20.43 -18.56 52.81
CA PHE A 102 21.83 -18.39 53.17
C PHE A 102 22.78 -19.43 52.57
N ALA A 103 22.27 -20.43 51.86
CA ALA A 103 23.10 -21.44 51.22
C ALA A 103 24.19 -20.79 50.30
N GLY A 104 25.43 -21.26 50.51
CA GLY A 104 26.60 -20.74 49.73
C GLY A 104 27.17 -19.43 50.21
N THR A 105 26.74 -18.89 51.38
CA THR A 105 27.26 -17.61 51.92
C THR A 105 28.38 -17.82 52.94
N GLY A 106 28.57 -19.05 53.46
CA GLY A 106 29.52 -19.32 54.54
C GLY A 106 29.08 -18.86 55.92
N VAL A 107 27.88 -18.25 56.05
CA VAL A 107 27.33 -17.74 57.32
C VAL A 107 26.78 -18.90 58.16
N ALA A 108 27.21 -18.98 59.44
CA ALA A 108 26.72 -20.02 60.36
C ALA A 108 25.24 -19.77 60.75
N PRO A 109 24.45 -20.83 61.06
CA PRO A 109 23.04 -20.65 61.44
C PRO A 109 22.78 -19.71 62.60
N VAL A 110 23.73 -19.61 63.52
CA VAL A 110 23.68 -18.70 64.69
C VAL A 110 23.66 -17.22 64.28
N ASP A 111 24.32 -16.90 63.18
CA ASP A 111 24.50 -15.54 62.69
C ASP A 111 23.44 -15.07 61.69
N TYR A 112 22.45 -15.94 61.37
CA TYR A 112 21.41 -15.62 60.42
C TYR A 112 20.61 -14.35 60.75
N VAL A 113 20.39 -14.08 62.03
CA VAL A 113 19.64 -12.91 62.48
C VAL A 113 20.37 -11.61 62.12
N ALA A 114 21.69 -11.57 62.27
CA ALA A 114 22.49 -10.41 61.90
C ALA A 114 22.52 -10.14 60.38
N GLY A 115 22.55 -11.20 59.58
CA GLY A 115 22.65 -11.09 58.11
C GLY A 115 21.30 -11.05 57.36
N VAL A 116 20.15 -11.14 58.06
CA VAL A 116 18.84 -11.30 57.40
C VAL A 116 18.46 -10.07 56.56
N ALA A 117 18.74 -8.88 56.99
CA ALA A 117 18.41 -7.63 56.28
C ALA A 117 19.19 -7.54 54.96
N GLU A 118 20.50 -7.82 55.00
CA GLU A 118 21.35 -7.84 53.81
C GLU A 118 20.90 -8.90 52.82
N ARG A 119 20.48 -10.09 53.34
CA ARG A 119 20.01 -11.20 52.51
C ARG A 119 18.67 -10.94 51.85
N ILE A 120 17.76 -10.24 52.52
CA ILE A 120 16.51 -9.73 51.94
C ILE A 120 16.84 -8.76 50.79
N ASP A 121 17.77 -7.84 51.01
CA ASP A 121 18.12 -6.85 49.99
C ASP A 121 18.79 -7.52 48.76
N TYR A 122 19.69 -8.46 49.00
CA TYR A 122 20.27 -9.28 47.93
C TYR A 122 19.19 -9.95 47.05
N TRP A 123 18.19 -10.60 47.65
CA TRP A 123 17.14 -11.25 46.86
C TRP A 123 16.20 -10.25 46.18
N LYS A 124 15.92 -9.09 46.81
CA LYS A 124 15.17 -8.00 46.14
C LYS A 124 15.91 -7.51 44.89
N GLN A 125 17.21 -7.31 44.96
CA GLN A 125 18.03 -6.92 43.81
C GLN A 125 18.01 -7.98 42.70
N LYS A 126 18.09 -9.27 43.04
CA LYS A 126 17.96 -10.39 42.07
C LYS A 126 16.59 -10.39 41.37
N VAL A 127 15.51 -10.23 42.12
CA VAL A 127 14.15 -10.14 41.59
C VAL A 127 14.03 -8.96 40.60
N TYR A 128 14.57 -7.80 40.99
CA TYR A 128 14.59 -6.61 40.14
C TYR A 128 15.37 -6.85 38.82
N ALA A 129 16.57 -7.43 38.93
CA ALA A 129 17.42 -7.75 37.80
C ALA A 129 16.72 -8.75 36.81
N TRP A 130 16.09 -9.80 37.33
CA TRP A 130 15.34 -10.77 36.53
C TRP A 130 14.09 -10.16 35.89
N ALA A 131 13.34 -9.36 36.61
CA ALA A 131 12.20 -8.63 36.05
C ALA A 131 12.62 -7.66 34.92
N LYS A 132 13.77 -6.97 35.11
CA LYS A 132 14.37 -6.10 34.08
C LYS A 132 14.82 -6.92 32.86
N ARG A 133 15.34 -8.16 33.09
CA ARG A 133 15.71 -9.10 32.00
C ARG A 133 14.50 -9.55 31.20
N ILE A 134 13.40 -9.95 31.84
CA ILE A 134 12.13 -10.30 31.18
C ILE A 134 11.65 -9.13 30.31
N ARG A 135 11.56 -7.93 30.87
CA ARG A 135 11.12 -6.73 30.14
C ARG A 135 11.99 -6.48 28.91
N ARG A 136 13.31 -6.61 29.02
CA ARG A 136 14.26 -6.43 27.91
C ARG A 136 14.08 -7.49 26.82
N TYR A 137 13.93 -8.76 27.19
CA TYR A 137 13.74 -9.84 26.22
C TYR A 137 12.40 -9.75 25.51
N LYS A 138 11.33 -9.42 26.23
CA LYS A 138 10.01 -9.20 25.66
C LYS A 138 10.03 -8.04 24.64
N ALA A 139 10.58 -6.90 25.04
CA ALA A 139 10.72 -5.76 24.14
C ALA A 139 11.55 -6.07 22.88
N ARG A 140 12.59 -6.93 23.00
CA ARG A 140 13.38 -7.36 21.86
C ARG A 140 12.60 -8.30 20.93
N ALA A 141 11.84 -9.22 21.49
CA ALA A 141 10.99 -10.14 20.72
C ALA A 141 9.86 -9.39 19.98
N ASP A 142 9.19 -8.46 20.66
CA ASP A 142 8.14 -7.62 20.07
C ASP A 142 8.70 -6.80 18.90
N ARG A 143 9.87 -6.18 19.07
CA ARG A 143 10.55 -5.44 17.99
C ARG A 143 10.91 -6.34 16.81
N TYR A 144 11.46 -7.53 17.08
CA TYR A 144 11.78 -8.47 16.02
C TYR A 144 10.52 -8.88 15.24
N HIS A 145 9.45 -9.22 15.96
CA HIS A 145 8.18 -9.61 15.35
C HIS A 145 7.58 -8.49 14.48
N VAL A 146 7.49 -7.27 15.01
CA VAL A 146 6.95 -6.11 14.28
C VAL A 146 7.76 -5.84 13.01
N ASN A 147 9.10 -5.86 13.09
CA ASN A 147 9.95 -5.62 11.92
C ASN A 147 9.86 -6.74 10.89
N ARG A 148 9.77 -8.00 11.32
CA ARG A 148 9.56 -9.14 10.43
C ARG A 148 8.20 -9.07 9.73
N THR A 149 7.13 -8.77 10.46
CA THR A 149 5.79 -8.56 9.90
C THR A 149 5.80 -7.41 8.89
N PHE A 150 6.45 -6.30 9.21
CA PHE A 150 6.58 -5.16 8.29
C PHE A 150 7.34 -5.54 7.00
N GLN A 151 8.36 -6.38 7.07
CA GLN A 151 9.11 -6.84 5.91
C GLN A 151 8.35 -7.82 5.03
N THR A 152 7.46 -8.62 5.62
CA THR A 152 6.67 -9.65 4.93
C THR A 152 5.29 -9.17 4.50
N ASN A 153 4.63 -8.35 5.32
CA ASN A 153 3.27 -7.84 5.08
C ASN A 153 3.09 -6.43 5.64
N GLN A 154 3.57 -5.42 4.92
CA GLN A 154 3.44 -4.00 5.31
C GLN A 154 1.98 -3.57 5.45
N ARG A 155 1.09 -4.10 4.60
CA ARG A 155 -0.33 -3.74 4.60
C ARG A 155 -0.99 -4.03 5.94
N SER A 156 -0.73 -5.19 6.54
CA SER A 156 -1.30 -5.56 7.84
C SER A 156 -0.87 -4.61 8.95
N VAL A 157 0.39 -4.14 8.91
CA VAL A 157 0.90 -3.18 9.89
C VAL A 157 0.20 -1.83 9.74
N TYR A 158 0.04 -1.33 8.51
CA TYR A 158 -0.67 -0.08 8.26
C TYR A 158 -2.15 -0.16 8.65
N GLN A 159 -2.82 -1.25 8.34
CA GLN A 159 -4.21 -1.50 8.76
C GLN A 159 -4.36 -1.53 10.29
N ALA A 160 -3.41 -2.16 10.99
CA ALA A 160 -3.41 -2.17 12.45
C ALA A 160 -3.25 -0.75 13.04
N TRP A 161 -2.49 0.12 12.39
CA TRP A 161 -2.35 1.50 12.82
C TRP A 161 -3.56 2.38 12.48
N GLU A 162 -4.33 2.05 11.47
CA GLU A 162 -5.53 2.81 11.08
C GLU A 162 -6.78 2.39 11.87
N ARG A 163 -6.81 1.18 12.42
CA ARG A 163 -7.94 0.73 13.25
C ARG A 163 -8.10 1.63 14.48
N PRO A 164 -9.33 2.02 14.83
CA PRO A 164 -9.61 2.67 16.11
C PRO A 164 -9.12 1.81 17.27
N GLN A 165 -8.60 2.42 18.32
CA GLN A 165 -8.15 1.71 19.54
C GLN A 165 -9.31 1.23 20.44
N GLU A 166 -10.53 1.58 20.11
CA GLU A 166 -11.69 1.08 20.84
C GLU A 166 -11.76 -0.43 20.68
N ARG A 167 -11.51 -1.14 21.76
CA ARG A 167 -11.91 -2.53 21.94
C ARG A 167 -13.43 -2.53 21.98
N VAL A 168 -14.05 -2.65 20.82
CA VAL A 168 -15.49 -2.96 20.77
C VAL A 168 -15.61 -4.40 21.23
N THR A 169 -15.93 -4.59 22.51
CA THR A 169 -16.07 -5.89 23.15
C THR A 169 -17.31 -6.63 22.72
N ASP A 170 -18.29 -5.94 22.08
CA ASP A 170 -19.52 -6.53 21.55
C ASP A 170 -19.90 -5.87 20.20
N VAL A 171 -19.16 -6.20 19.14
CA VAL A 171 -19.65 -5.91 17.78
C VAL A 171 -20.61 -7.03 17.40
N HIS A 172 -21.90 -6.75 17.48
CA HIS A 172 -22.89 -7.57 16.77
C HIS A 172 -22.57 -7.49 15.28
N LEU A 173 -21.94 -8.52 14.75
CA LEU A 173 -21.73 -8.67 13.31
C LEU A 173 -23.07 -8.99 12.64
N PRO A 174 -23.29 -8.55 11.39
CA PRO A 174 -24.53 -8.88 10.68
C PRO A 174 -24.65 -10.40 10.56
N ASN A 175 -25.88 -10.89 10.63
CA ASN A 175 -26.18 -12.30 10.46
C ASN A 175 -25.70 -12.77 9.08
N ALA A 176 -24.94 -13.86 9.03
CA ALA A 176 -24.40 -14.41 7.80
C ALA A 176 -25.48 -14.76 6.77
N ALA A 177 -26.65 -15.25 7.24
CA ALA A 177 -27.79 -15.57 6.37
C ALA A 177 -28.38 -14.30 5.71
N VAL A 178 -28.51 -13.20 6.46
CA VAL A 178 -28.99 -11.91 5.93
C VAL A 178 -28.02 -11.36 4.89
N MET A 179 -26.70 -11.48 5.15
CA MET A 179 -25.68 -11.07 4.19
C MET A 179 -25.74 -11.90 2.91
N ALA A 180 -25.83 -13.23 3.03
CA ALA A 180 -25.93 -14.12 1.88
C ALA A 180 -27.18 -13.88 1.05
N GLU A 181 -28.33 -13.69 1.70
CA GLU A 181 -29.62 -13.40 1.05
C GLU A 181 -29.58 -12.07 0.27
N PHE A 182 -29.01 -11.02 0.88
CA PHE A 182 -28.86 -9.72 0.22
C PHE A 182 -28.04 -9.82 -1.08
N TRP A 183 -26.88 -10.49 -1.04
CA TRP A 183 -26.01 -10.62 -2.20
C TRP A 183 -26.57 -11.61 -3.23
N ARG A 184 -27.26 -12.68 -2.79
CA ARG A 184 -27.95 -13.60 -3.68
C ARG A 184 -29.02 -12.89 -4.51
N LYS A 185 -29.83 -12.02 -3.91
CA LYS A 185 -30.84 -11.21 -4.61
C LYS A 185 -30.22 -10.32 -5.70
N ILE A 186 -29.02 -9.80 -5.46
CA ILE A 186 -28.33 -8.96 -6.45
C ILE A 186 -27.76 -9.80 -7.58
N TRP A 187 -27.03 -10.90 -7.28
CA TRP A 187 -26.23 -11.59 -8.26
C TRP A 187 -26.92 -12.75 -8.98
N SER A 188 -27.84 -13.46 -8.32
CA SER A 188 -28.40 -14.69 -8.88
C SER A 188 -29.63 -14.46 -9.76
N VAL A 189 -30.20 -13.24 -9.72
CA VAL A 189 -31.34 -12.87 -10.57
C VAL A 189 -30.79 -12.35 -11.90
N PRO A 190 -30.96 -13.06 -13.02
CA PRO A 190 -30.55 -12.57 -14.32
C PRO A 190 -31.38 -11.36 -14.75
N VAL A 191 -30.72 -10.41 -15.37
CA VAL A 191 -31.36 -9.22 -15.96
C VAL A 191 -30.91 -9.16 -17.42
N SER A 192 -31.83 -8.89 -18.33
CA SER A 192 -31.52 -8.64 -19.73
C SER A 192 -31.44 -7.11 -19.96
N HIS A 193 -30.57 -6.71 -20.86
CA HIS A 193 -30.53 -5.35 -21.36
C HIS A 193 -31.62 -5.16 -22.43
N SER A 194 -31.95 -3.89 -22.68
CA SER A 194 -32.71 -3.43 -23.85
C SER A 194 -31.81 -2.57 -24.74
N GLU A 195 -32.16 -2.46 -25.99
CA GLU A 195 -31.46 -1.62 -26.97
C GLU A 195 -32.40 -0.45 -27.34
N GLY A 196 -32.08 0.75 -26.82
CA GLY A 196 -32.81 1.96 -27.16
C GLY A 196 -32.30 2.60 -28.47
N GLU A 197 -32.90 3.72 -28.91
CA GLU A 197 -32.50 4.48 -30.11
C GLU A 197 -31.01 4.84 -30.17
N TRP A 198 -30.36 4.97 -28.99
CA TRP A 198 -28.93 5.24 -28.88
C TRP A 198 -28.10 4.12 -29.48
N PHE A 199 -28.61 2.88 -29.47
CA PHE A 199 -27.85 1.72 -29.96
C PHE A 199 -27.60 1.79 -31.46
N ASP A 200 -28.58 2.19 -32.25
CA ASP A 200 -28.46 2.37 -33.71
C ASP A 200 -27.47 3.48 -34.08
N VAL A 201 -27.51 4.58 -33.30
CA VAL A 201 -26.61 5.71 -33.51
C VAL A 201 -25.15 5.31 -33.23
N VAL A 202 -24.91 4.65 -32.11
CA VAL A 202 -23.58 4.14 -31.74
C VAL A 202 -23.13 3.02 -32.67
N GLY A 203 -24.04 2.10 -33.04
CA GLY A 203 -23.77 1.01 -33.97
C GLY A 203 -23.27 1.49 -35.31
N ARG A 204 -23.87 2.55 -35.87
CA ARG A 204 -23.38 3.17 -37.11
C ARG A 204 -21.98 3.75 -36.95
N SER A 205 -21.67 4.36 -35.81
CA SER A 205 -20.32 4.89 -35.55
C SER A 205 -19.26 3.80 -35.33
N CYS A 206 -19.69 2.60 -34.96
CA CYS A 206 -18.85 1.40 -34.85
C CYS A 206 -18.65 0.65 -36.18
N GLY A 207 -19.40 0.98 -37.22
CA GLY A 207 -19.31 0.32 -38.55
C GLY A 207 -17.89 0.24 -39.12
N PRO A 208 -17.07 1.30 -39.05
CA PRO A 208 -15.69 1.28 -39.58
C PRO A 208 -14.70 0.42 -38.77
N ILE A 209 -15.07 -0.06 -37.58
CA ILE A 209 -14.18 -0.89 -36.73
C ILE A 209 -13.89 -2.20 -37.43
N GLN A 210 -12.60 -2.53 -37.58
CA GLN A 210 -12.19 -3.81 -38.12
C GLN A 210 -12.37 -4.92 -37.08
N GLU A 211 -12.66 -6.14 -37.56
CA GLU A 211 -12.79 -7.29 -36.68
C GLU A 211 -11.43 -7.61 -36.00
N MET A 212 -11.51 -7.99 -34.74
CA MET A 212 -10.33 -8.40 -33.99
C MET A 212 -9.79 -9.71 -34.53
N GLU A 213 -8.48 -9.79 -34.78
CA GLU A 213 -7.80 -11.01 -35.16
C GLU A 213 -8.02 -12.16 -34.14
N PRO A 214 -8.02 -13.41 -34.59
CA PRO A 214 -8.10 -14.55 -33.68
C PRO A 214 -7.06 -14.51 -32.56
N VAL A 215 -7.48 -14.82 -31.34
CA VAL A 215 -6.58 -14.79 -30.20
C VAL A 215 -5.67 -16.02 -30.21
N VAL A 216 -4.37 -15.77 -30.31
CA VAL A 216 -3.32 -16.77 -30.12
C VAL A 216 -2.63 -16.51 -28.78
N ILE A 217 -2.57 -17.53 -27.91
CA ILE A 217 -1.94 -17.46 -26.59
C ILE A 217 -0.57 -18.16 -26.66
N SER A 218 0.50 -17.37 -26.59
CA SER A 218 1.86 -17.89 -26.60
C SER A 218 2.42 -18.12 -25.18
N ARG A 219 3.50 -18.88 -25.11
CA ARG A 219 4.29 -19.04 -23.89
C ARG A 219 4.79 -17.68 -23.35
N GLU A 220 5.16 -16.77 -24.25
CA GLU A 220 5.65 -15.43 -23.95
C GLU A 220 4.55 -14.58 -23.31
N ASP A 221 3.31 -14.66 -23.80
CA ASP A 221 2.14 -14.00 -23.20
C ASP A 221 1.95 -14.45 -21.76
N LEU A 222 2.01 -15.76 -21.51
CA LEU A 222 1.89 -16.33 -20.18
C LEU A 222 3.05 -15.90 -19.28
N ALA A 223 4.29 -15.97 -19.78
CA ALA A 223 5.48 -15.56 -19.02
C ALA A 223 5.42 -14.07 -18.63
N CYS A 224 4.92 -13.20 -19.51
CA CYS A 224 4.68 -11.78 -19.22
C CYS A 224 3.62 -11.59 -18.14
N ALA A 225 2.47 -12.28 -18.25
CA ALA A 225 1.40 -12.22 -17.26
C ALA A 225 1.87 -12.72 -15.88
N VAL A 226 2.57 -13.84 -15.82
CA VAL A 226 3.16 -14.41 -14.60
C VAL A 226 4.18 -13.43 -13.99
N ARG A 227 5.05 -12.82 -14.78
CA ARG A 227 6.05 -11.83 -14.30
C ARG A 227 5.39 -10.63 -13.67
N ALA A 228 4.31 -10.11 -14.26
CA ALA A 228 3.55 -8.97 -13.76
C ALA A 228 2.73 -9.28 -12.49
N ALA A 229 2.30 -10.53 -12.31
CA ALA A 229 1.46 -10.93 -11.17
C ALA A 229 2.21 -10.74 -9.82
N PRO A 230 1.61 -10.17 -8.76
CA PRO A 230 2.22 -10.08 -7.44
C PRO A 230 2.35 -11.45 -6.78
N ASN A 231 3.51 -11.77 -6.18
CA ASN A 231 3.83 -13.09 -5.62
C ASN A 231 2.81 -13.61 -4.60
N TRP A 232 2.37 -12.74 -3.69
CA TRP A 232 1.61 -13.10 -2.49
C TRP A 232 0.26 -12.37 -2.40
N LYS A 233 -0.35 -12.03 -3.54
CA LYS A 233 -1.76 -11.63 -3.55
C LYS A 233 -2.61 -12.79 -3.09
N SER A 234 -3.77 -12.48 -2.49
CA SER A 234 -4.72 -13.52 -2.05
C SER A 234 -5.02 -14.48 -3.22
N PRO A 235 -4.77 -15.76 -3.04
CA PRO A 235 -5.13 -16.76 -4.04
C PRO A 235 -6.64 -17.00 -4.00
N GLY A 236 -7.17 -17.72 -4.97
CA GLY A 236 -8.54 -18.22 -4.93
C GLY A 236 -8.71 -19.41 -3.99
N PRO A 237 -9.86 -20.11 -4.09
CA PRO A 237 -10.19 -21.27 -3.22
C PRO A 237 -9.10 -22.36 -3.19
N ASN A 238 -8.34 -22.50 -4.28
CA ASN A 238 -7.26 -23.49 -4.42
C ASN A 238 -5.97 -23.16 -3.66
N GLY A 239 -5.83 -21.97 -3.09
CA GLY A 239 -4.65 -21.55 -2.31
C GLY A 239 -3.35 -21.38 -3.09
N LEU A 240 -3.34 -21.52 -4.42
CA LEU A 240 -2.14 -21.44 -5.26
C LEU A 240 -1.74 -19.98 -5.54
N HIS A 241 -0.61 -19.53 -4.97
CA HIS A 241 -0.09 -18.18 -5.18
C HIS A 241 0.72 -18.06 -6.49
N ALA A 242 0.72 -16.88 -7.11
CA ALA A 242 1.52 -16.56 -8.30
C ALA A 242 3.04 -16.79 -8.12
N PHE A 243 3.52 -16.79 -6.88
CA PHE A 243 4.91 -17.15 -6.56
C PHE A 243 5.32 -18.49 -7.15
N TRP A 244 4.46 -19.51 -7.06
CA TRP A 244 4.76 -20.85 -7.54
C TRP A 244 4.90 -20.88 -9.07
N LEU A 245 3.97 -20.27 -9.78
CA LEU A 245 4.01 -20.14 -11.24
C LEU A 245 5.25 -19.38 -11.74
N LYS A 246 5.74 -18.39 -10.97
CA LYS A 246 7.00 -17.69 -11.29
C LYS A 246 8.24 -18.57 -11.17
N ARG A 247 8.17 -19.63 -10.40
CA ARG A 247 9.31 -20.50 -10.08
C ARG A 247 9.25 -21.81 -10.82
N LEU A 248 8.07 -22.37 -11.03
CA LEU A 248 7.82 -23.59 -11.80
C LEU A 248 7.61 -23.23 -13.28
N GLN A 249 8.69 -22.77 -13.92
CA GLN A 249 8.63 -22.22 -15.28
C GLN A 249 8.45 -23.31 -16.37
N GLY A 250 8.78 -24.56 -16.04
CA GLY A 250 8.53 -25.71 -16.90
C GLY A 250 7.06 -25.88 -17.29
N SER A 251 6.12 -25.46 -16.42
CA SER A 251 4.69 -25.50 -16.69
C SER A 251 4.19 -24.52 -17.76
N HIS A 252 4.98 -23.48 -18.10
CA HIS A 252 4.47 -22.37 -18.89
C HIS A 252 4.07 -22.75 -20.32
N SER A 253 4.84 -23.62 -20.99
CA SER A 253 4.51 -24.06 -22.36
C SER A 253 3.18 -24.82 -22.38
N ARG A 254 3.05 -25.79 -21.48
CA ARG A 254 1.82 -26.63 -21.42
C ARG A 254 0.59 -25.81 -21.01
N LEU A 255 0.71 -24.92 -20.01
CA LEU A 255 -0.38 -24.01 -19.63
C LEU A 255 -0.80 -23.09 -20.79
N ALA A 256 0.14 -22.57 -21.59
CA ALA A 256 -0.21 -21.71 -22.72
C ALA A 256 -0.97 -22.51 -23.78
N THR A 257 -0.54 -23.74 -24.10
CA THR A 257 -1.25 -24.66 -25.01
C THR A 257 -2.65 -24.97 -24.46
N GLN A 258 -2.78 -25.34 -23.20
CA GLN A 258 -4.09 -25.65 -22.59
C GLN A 258 -5.02 -24.44 -22.50
N PHE A 259 -4.49 -23.23 -22.35
CA PHE A 259 -5.29 -22.01 -22.47
C PHE A 259 -5.81 -21.79 -23.89
N GLN A 260 -4.99 -22.10 -24.89
CA GLN A 260 -5.41 -22.04 -26.29
C GLN A 260 -6.46 -23.11 -26.60
N GLU A 261 -6.26 -24.35 -26.14
CA GLU A 261 -7.23 -25.45 -26.23
C GLU A 261 -8.57 -25.07 -25.58
N ALA A 262 -8.54 -24.51 -24.35
CA ALA A 262 -9.74 -24.06 -23.64
C ALA A 262 -10.49 -22.93 -24.40
N LEU A 263 -9.76 -22.04 -25.06
CA LEU A 263 -10.36 -20.99 -25.89
C LEU A 263 -11.06 -21.58 -27.12
N GLN A 264 -10.45 -22.59 -27.74
CA GLN A 264 -11.04 -23.32 -28.90
C GLN A 264 -12.23 -24.18 -28.51
N LEU A 265 -12.16 -24.87 -27.36
CA LEU A 265 -13.27 -25.67 -26.83
C LEU A 265 -14.41 -24.78 -26.26
N GLY A 266 -14.19 -23.51 -26.05
CA GLY A 266 -15.17 -22.58 -25.57
C GLY A 266 -15.54 -22.76 -24.07
N SER A 267 -14.74 -23.46 -23.25
CA SER A 267 -15.06 -23.75 -21.85
C SER A 267 -13.85 -23.89 -20.97
N LEU A 268 -14.07 -23.70 -19.65
CA LEU A 268 -13.07 -23.90 -18.59
C LEU A 268 -13.58 -24.92 -17.56
N PRO A 269 -12.66 -25.60 -16.83
CA PRO A 269 -13.04 -26.37 -15.65
C PRO A 269 -13.73 -25.49 -14.60
N SER A 270 -14.78 -26.00 -13.95
CA SER A 270 -15.63 -25.24 -13.02
C SER A 270 -14.88 -24.65 -11.81
N PHE A 271 -13.80 -25.31 -11.35
CA PHE A 271 -12.98 -24.78 -10.24
C PHE A 271 -12.29 -23.44 -10.60
N MET A 272 -12.05 -23.17 -11.88
CA MET A 272 -11.43 -21.92 -12.33
C MET A 272 -12.38 -20.74 -12.29
N THR A 273 -13.67 -20.97 -12.51
CA THR A 273 -14.73 -19.94 -12.59
C THR A 273 -15.42 -19.70 -11.25
N SER A 274 -14.99 -20.39 -10.19
CA SER A 274 -15.49 -20.21 -8.81
C SER A 274 -14.50 -19.42 -7.96
N GLY A 275 -15.03 -18.51 -7.11
CA GLY A 275 -14.21 -17.65 -6.27
C GLY A 275 -14.67 -17.57 -4.81
N ASP A 276 -13.77 -17.13 -3.93
CA ASP A 276 -14.09 -16.72 -2.54
C ASP A 276 -14.31 -15.23 -2.48
N THR A 277 -15.52 -14.76 -2.14
CA THR A 277 -15.83 -13.34 -2.02
C THR A 277 -15.77 -12.89 -0.56
N HIS A 278 -14.82 -11.99 -0.29
CA HIS A 278 -14.65 -11.35 1.00
C HIS A 278 -15.40 -10.01 1.04
N LEU A 279 -16.27 -9.85 2.05
CA LEU A 279 -17.04 -8.63 2.26
C LEU A 279 -16.25 -7.64 3.10
N ILE A 280 -15.91 -6.48 2.50
CA ILE A 280 -15.13 -5.41 3.15
C ILE A 280 -16.06 -4.25 3.46
N HIS A 281 -16.21 -3.91 4.75
CA HIS A 281 -16.99 -2.75 5.18
C HIS A 281 -16.37 -1.44 4.63
N LYS A 282 -17.23 -0.57 4.07
CA LYS A 282 -16.84 0.76 3.53
C LYS A 282 -16.99 1.85 4.59
N SER A 283 -18.21 2.17 4.95
CA SER A 283 -18.62 3.23 5.89
C SER A 283 -20.10 3.03 6.23
N GLY A 284 -20.61 3.73 7.24
CA GLY A 284 -22.00 3.60 7.70
C GLY A 284 -22.18 2.46 8.70
N SER A 285 -23.42 2.02 8.94
CA SER A 285 -23.71 0.95 9.87
C SER A 285 -23.07 -0.37 9.41
N ILE A 286 -22.37 -1.04 10.32
CA ILE A 286 -21.76 -2.33 10.09
C ILE A 286 -22.80 -3.45 9.92
N LEU A 287 -24.02 -3.23 10.41
CA LEU A 287 -25.13 -4.20 10.33
C LEU A 287 -25.78 -4.24 8.96
N GLU A 288 -25.57 -3.24 8.11
CA GLU A 288 -26.23 -3.13 6.82
C GLU A 288 -25.41 -3.76 5.70
N PRO A 289 -25.91 -4.80 4.99
CA PRO A 289 -25.23 -5.46 3.88
C PRO A 289 -24.84 -4.52 2.73
N LYS A 290 -25.62 -3.46 2.48
CA LYS A 290 -25.34 -2.45 1.43
C LYS A 290 -24.03 -1.71 1.64
N ASN A 291 -23.54 -1.61 2.89
CA ASN A 291 -22.31 -0.91 3.26
C ASN A 291 -21.03 -1.75 3.06
N TYR A 292 -21.15 -2.92 2.45
CA TYR A 292 -20.01 -3.78 2.15
C TYR A 292 -19.65 -3.75 0.65
N ARG A 293 -18.34 -3.93 0.39
CA ARG A 293 -17.81 -4.14 -0.94
C ARG A 293 -17.39 -5.60 -1.08
N PRO A 294 -17.92 -6.33 -2.05
CA PRO A 294 -17.49 -7.71 -2.31
C PRO A 294 -16.17 -7.71 -3.10
N ILE A 295 -15.16 -8.39 -2.58
CA ILE A 295 -13.89 -8.58 -3.28
C ILE A 295 -13.70 -10.08 -3.48
N THR A 296 -13.72 -10.51 -4.74
CA THR A 296 -13.64 -11.93 -5.09
C THR A 296 -12.19 -12.36 -5.34
N CYS A 297 -11.77 -13.37 -4.63
CA CYS A 297 -10.48 -14.05 -4.82
C CYS A 297 -10.67 -15.24 -5.76
N LEU A 298 -10.39 -15.05 -7.04
CA LEU A 298 -10.42 -16.10 -8.07
C LEU A 298 -9.10 -16.88 -8.11
N PRO A 299 -9.08 -18.12 -8.64
CA PRO A 299 -7.88 -18.89 -8.86
C PRO A 299 -6.80 -18.13 -9.64
N THR A 300 -5.55 -18.26 -9.23
CA THR A 300 -4.45 -17.51 -9.86
C THR A 300 -4.32 -17.86 -11.35
N VAL A 301 -4.52 -19.11 -11.72
CA VAL A 301 -4.45 -19.58 -13.12
C VAL A 301 -5.51 -18.88 -13.96
N TYR A 302 -6.76 -18.76 -13.47
CA TYR A 302 -7.82 -18.01 -14.15
C TYR A 302 -7.44 -16.53 -14.34
N LYS A 303 -6.93 -15.86 -13.28
CA LYS A 303 -6.50 -14.46 -13.37
C LYS A 303 -5.34 -14.22 -14.34
N LEU A 304 -4.50 -15.22 -14.58
CA LEU A 304 -3.46 -15.15 -15.62
C LEU A 304 -4.06 -15.19 -17.02
N LEU A 305 -4.99 -16.13 -17.27
CA LEU A 305 -5.71 -16.21 -18.55
C LEU A 305 -6.45 -14.89 -18.82
N THR A 306 -7.28 -14.41 -17.90
CA THR A 306 -8.02 -13.14 -18.05
C THR A 306 -7.09 -11.93 -18.21
N SER A 307 -5.88 -11.96 -17.61
CA SER A 307 -4.86 -10.92 -17.82
C SER A 307 -4.30 -10.94 -19.26
N ILE A 308 -4.10 -12.10 -19.84
CA ILE A 308 -3.66 -12.25 -21.24
C ILE A 308 -4.77 -11.74 -22.16
N LEU A 309 -6.00 -12.23 -21.99
CA LEU A 309 -7.17 -11.81 -22.77
C LEU A 309 -7.38 -10.29 -22.69
N ARG A 310 -7.26 -9.71 -21.51
CA ARG A 310 -7.31 -8.26 -21.31
C ARG A 310 -6.27 -7.51 -22.16
N ILE A 311 -5.05 -8.03 -22.27
CA ILE A 311 -4.00 -7.40 -23.08
C ILE A 311 -4.37 -7.49 -24.56
N LYS A 312 -4.83 -8.65 -25.04
CA LYS A 312 -5.23 -8.84 -26.46
C LYS A 312 -6.40 -7.93 -26.83
N ILE A 313 -7.48 -7.91 -26.02
CA ILE A 313 -8.61 -7.00 -26.22
C ILE A 313 -8.14 -5.54 -26.19
N ASN A 314 -7.36 -5.13 -25.18
CA ASN A 314 -6.89 -3.74 -25.08
C ASN A 314 -6.02 -3.30 -26.28
N ASN A 315 -5.28 -4.22 -26.91
CA ASN A 315 -4.51 -3.93 -28.12
C ASN A 315 -5.43 -3.65 -29.29
N HIS A 316 -6.50 -4.45 -29.47
CA HIS A 316 -7.54 -4.20 -30.46
C HIS A 316 -8.21 -2.84 -30.25
N LEU A 317 -8.67 -2.56 -29.01
CA LEU A 317 -9.30 -1.28 -28.65
C LEU A 317 -8.41 -0.07 -28.94
N LYS A 318 -7.11 -0.20 -28.73
CA LYS A 318 -6.15 0.87 -29.03
C LYS A 318 -5.93 1.04 -30.54
N ALA A 319 -5.78 -0.06 -31.28
CA ALA A 319 -5.57 -0.03 -32.74
C ALA A 319 -6.75 0.61 -33.47
N GLN A 320 -7.97 0.35 -32.99
CA GLN A 320 -9.22 0.88 -33.56
C GLN A 320 -9.71 2.17 -32.87
N HIS A 321 -8.95 2.75 -31.94
CA HIS A 321 -9.31 3.99 -31.21
C HIS A 321 -10.70 3.97 -30.52
N ILE A 322 -11.13 2.81 -30.02
CA ILE A 322 -12.49 2.57 -29.54
C ILE A 322 -12.79 3.31 -28.23
N LEU A 323 -11.83 3.29 -27.27
CA LEU A 323 -12.09 3.90 -25.95
C LEU A 323 -12.17 5.44 -26.05
N SER A 324 -13.27 5.98 -25.55
CA SER A 324 -13.51 7.41 -25.51
C SER A 324 -12.35 8.18 -24.84
N PRO A 325 -11.97 9.36 -25.38
CA PRO A 325 -10.97 10.21 -24.73
C PRO A 325 -11.41 10.74 -23.37
N THR A 326 -12.72 10.77 -23.09
CA THR A 326 -13.29 11.24 -21.82
C THR A 326 -13.24 10.18 -20.72
N GLN A 327 -13.08 8.87 -21.07
CA GLN A 327 -12.91 7.77 -20.10
C GLN A 327 -11.43 7.57 -19.76
N ASN A 328 -11.03 7.90 -18.53
CA ASN A 328 -9.65 7.72 -18.06
C ASN A 328 -9.45 6.50 -17.16
N GLY A 329 -10.50 5.70 -16.93
CA GLY A 329 -10.38 4.38 -16.32
C GLY A 329 -9.70 3.40 -17.27
N CYS A 330 -8.82 2.53 -16.77
CA CYS A 330 -8.13 1.48 -17.52
C CYS A 330 -7.32 1.93 -18.75
N LYS A 331 -7.18 3.22 -19.01
CA LYS A 331 -6.45 3.80 -20.15
C LYS A 331 -4.95 3.80 -19.87
N GLY A 332 -4.20 2.98 -20.61
CA GLY A 332 -2.74 2.95 -20.52
C GLY A 332 -2.11 4.29 -20.95
N GLY A 333 -1.14 4.78 -20.15
CA GLY A 333 -0.44 6.05 -20.42
C GLY A 333 -1.13 7.29 -19.82
N SER A 334 -2.39 7.22 -19.38
CA SER A 334 -3.07 8.33 -18.70
C SER A 334 -2.56 8.49 -17.26
N ARG A 335 -2.74 9.69 -16.69
CA ARG A 335 -2.51 9.97 -15.28
C ARG A 335 -3.76 9.68 -14.44
N GLY A 336 -4.77 9.10 -15.04
CA GLY A 336 -6.00 8.66 -14.39
C GLY A 336 -6.84 9.81 -13.84
N THR A 337 -7.19 9.76 -12.58
CA THR A 337 -8.02 10.79 -11.94
C THR A 337 -7.44 12.21 -11.98
N LYS A 338 -6.09 12.35 -12.05
CA LYS A 338 -5.47 13.68 -12.11
C LYS A 338 -5.75 14.40 -13.42
N ASP A 339 -5.89 13.67 -14.53
CA ASP A 339 -6.23 14.24 -15.83
C ASP A 339 -7.61 14.91 -15.74
N LEU A 340 -8.59 14.14 -15.25
CA LEU A 340 -9.97 14.61 -15.12
C LEU A 340 -10.09 15.77 -14.14
N LEU A 341 -9.37 15.71 -13.01
CA LEU A 341 -9.36 16.82 -12.03
C LEU A 341 -8.76 18.11 -12.59
N LEU A 342 -7.74 18.02 -13.46
CA LEU A 342 -7.15 19.20 -14.10
C LEU A 342 -8.07 19.77 -15.17
N ILE A 343 -8.73 18.93 -15.97
CA ILE A 343 -9.71 19.36 -16.98
C ILE A 343 -10.91 20.04 -16.27
N ASP A 344 -11.48 19.38 -15.27
CA ASP A 344 -12.57 19.91 -14.45
C ASP A 344 -12.21 21.25 -13.80
N MET A 345 -11.00 21.35 -13.24
CA MET A 345 -10.51 22.60 -12.64
C MET A 345 -10.39 23.71 -13.68
N ALA A 346 -9.89 23.40 -14.88
CA ALA A 346 -9.77 24.39 -15.97
C ALA A 346 -11.14 24.94 -16.35
N ILE A 347 -12.16 24.05 -16.50
CA ILE A 347 -13.55 24.43 -16.76
C ILE A 347 -14.07 25.33 -15.63
N CYS A 348 -14.05 24.86 -14.40
CA CYS A 348 -14.61 25.56 -13.25
C CYS A 348 -13.94 26.93 -12.99
N GLN A 349 -12.62 27.00 -13.11
CA GLN A 349 -11.89 28.24 -12.94
C GLN A 349 -12.11 29.23 -14.13
N GLN A 350 -12.27 28.71 -15.33
CA GLN A 350 -12.64 29.57 -16.48
C GLN A 350 -14.03 30.16 -16.26
N VAL A 351 -15.01 29.35 -15.90
CA VAL A 351 -16.38 29.79 -15.58
C VAL A 351 -16.36 30.93 -14.56
N ARG A 352 -15.64 30.75 -13.46
CA ARG A 352 -15.53 31.73 -12.38
C ARG A 352 -14.87 33.04 -12.85
N ARG A 353 -13.71 32.94 -13.52
CA ARG A 353 -12.94 34.14 -13.95
C ARG A 353 -13.57 34.90 -15.10
N SER A 354 -14.10 34.17 -16.08
CA SER A 354 -14.74 34.75 -17.26
C SER A 354 -16.22 35.02 -17.09
N ARG A 355 -16.78 34.83 -15.88
CA ARG A 355 -18.20 35.01 -15.55
C ARG A 355 -19.14 34.31 -16.54
N LYS A 356 -18.75 33.09 -16.94
CA LYS A 356 -19.56 32.25 -17.82
C LYS A 356 -20.62 31.47 -17.03
N ASN A 357 -21.57 30.86 -17.77
CA ASN A 357 -22.56 29.97 -17.22
C ASN A 357 -22.10 28.52 -17.41
N VAL A 358 -22.43 27.65 -16.47
CA VAL A 358 -22.27 26.19 -16.56
C VAL A 358 -23.25 25.49 -15.64
N SER A 359 -23.80 24.40 -16.10
CA SER A 359 -24.59 23.47 -15.30
C SER A 359 -23.87 22.12 -15.28
N MET A 360 -23.72 21.54 -14.10
CA MET A 360 -22.96 20.28 -13.94
C MET A 360 -23.74 19.29 -13.07
N ALA A 361 -23.53 17.98 -13.34
CA ALA A 361 -24.11 16.93 -12.51
C ALA A 361 -23.04 15.86 -12.21
N TRP A 362 -23.02 15.38 -10.99
CA TRP A 362 -22.26 14.19 -10.58
C TRP A 362 -23.20 13.02 -10.46
N ILE A 363 -22.90 11.92 -11.14
CA ILE A 363 -23.70 10.71 -11.18
C ILE A 363 -22.90 9.56 -10.55
N ASP A 364 -23.48 8.94 -9.52
CA ASP A 364 -23.00 7.71 -8.86
C ASP A 364 -23.96 6.58 -9.19
N TYR A 365 -23.45 5.39 -9.49
CA TYR A 365 -24.28 4.22 -9.77
C TYR A 365 -24.42 3.32 -8.54
N LYS A 366 -25.62 2.77 -8.30
CA LYS A 366 -25.85 1.77 -7.26
C LYS A 366 -25.13 0.48 -7.61
N LYS A 367 -24.14 0.07 -6.80
CA LYS A 367 -23.45 -1.22 -6.99
C LYS A 367 -23.01 -1.48 -8.45
N ALA A 368 -22.41 -0.49 -9.10
CA ALA A 368 -22.11 -0.49 -10.53
C ALA A 368 -21.56 -1.83 -11.06
N TYR A 369 -20.47 -2.35 -10.47
CA TYR A 369 -19.88 -3.64 -10.86
C TYR A 369 -20.80 -4.85 -10.64
N ASP A 370 -21.70 -4.79 -9.67
CA ASP A 370 -22.59 -5.88 -9.30
C ASP A 370 -23.90 -5.86 -10.10
N SER A 371 -24.15 -4.81 -10.90
CA SER A 371 -25.43 -4.55 -11.56
C SER A 371 -25.46 -4.83 -13.05
N VAL A 372 -24.32 -4.81 -13.74
CA VAL A 372 -24.26 -4.92 -15.22
C VAL A 372 -24.77 -6.28 -15.71
N PRO A 373 -25.79 -6.34 -16.62
CA PRO A 373 -26.28 -7.60 -17.17
C PRO A 373 -25.24 -8.36 -17.98
N HIS A 374 -25.19 -9.67 -17.85
CA HIS A 374 -24.31 -10.52 -18.65
C HIS A 374 -24.64 -10.44 -20.16
N THR A 375 -25.92 -10.26 -20.50
CA THR A 375 -26.34 -10.06 -21.89
C THR A 375 -25.72 -8.80 -22.50
N TRP A 376 -25.64 -7.69 -21.73
CA TRP A 376 -24.97 -6.47 -22.16
C TRP A 376 -23.44 -6.63 -22.26
N LEU A 377 -22.82 -7.32 -21.31
CA LEU A 377 -21.38 -7.59 -21.35
C LEU A 377 -20.97 -8.39 -22.60
N GLY A 378 -21.79 -9.32 -23.05
CA GLY A 378 -21.59 -10.03 -24.31
C GLY A 378 -21.79 -9.10 -25.51
N ARG A 379 -22.91 -8.39 -25.53
CA ARG A 379 -23.33 -7.54 -26.66
C ARG A 379 -22.33 -6.40 -26.94
N VAL A 380 -21.76 -5.80 -25.89
CA VAL A 380 -20.77 -4.72 -26.08
C VAL A 380 -19.46 -5.20 -26.70
N LEU A 381 -19.07 -6.47 -26.49
CA LEU A 381 -17.90 -7.05 -27.17
C LEU A 381 -18.17 -7.22 -28.67
N GLU A 382 -19.36 -7.68 -29.02
CA GLU A 382 -19.81 -7.81 -30.43
C GLU A 382 -19.86 -6.42 -31.10
N LEU A 383 -20.42 -5.41 -30.41
CA LEU A 383 -20.50 -4.03 -30.92
C LEU A 383 -19.14 -3.49 -31.31
N TYR A 384 -18.10 -3.81 -30.54
CA TYR A 384 -16.72 -3.41 -30.81
C TYR A 384 -15.90 -4.42 -31.60
N ARG A 385 -16.58 -5.35 -32.30
CA ARG A 385 -15.96 -6.31 -33.23
C ARG A 385 -14.85 -7.16 -32.57
N VAL A 386 -15.01 -7.53 -31.28
CA VAL A 386 -14.16 -8.52 -30.63
C VAL A 386 -14.43 -9.88 -31.29
N HIS A 387 -13.36 -10.67 -31.54
CA HIS A 387 -13.44 -11.93 -32.26
C HIS A 387 -14.53 -12.86 -31.69
N PRO A 388 -15.45 -13.43 -32.52
CA PRO A 388 -16.61 -14.21 -32.06
C PRO A 388 -16.28 -15.40 -31.17
N ALA A 389 -15.19 -16.14 -31.45
CA ALA A 389 -14.75 -17.24 -30.57
C ALA A 389 -14.40 -16.74 -29.14
N LEU A 390 -13.80 -15.54 -29.02
CA LEU A 390 -13.52 -14.97 -27.72
C LEU A 390 -14.81 -14.51 -27.00
N CYS A 391 -15.77 -13.93 -27.71
CA CYS A 391 -17.08 -13.55 -27.16
C CYS A 391 -17.82 -14.79 -26.65
N SER A 392 -17.86 -15.87 -27.43
CA SER A 392 -18.47 -17.16 -27.03
C SER A 392 -17.80 -17.76 -25.80
N PHE A 393 -16.48 -17.78 -25.76
CA PHE A 393 -15.69 -18.27 -24.62
C PHE A 393 -15.99 -17.49 -23.35
N LEU A 394 -15.95 -16.15 -23.40
CA LEU A 394 -16.26 -15.29 -22.25
C LEU A 394 -17.71 -15.44 -21.78
N GLY A 395 -18.65 -15.58 -22.72
CA GLY A 395 -20.05 -15.90 -22.42
C GLY A 395 -20.20 -17.23 -21.69
N SER A 396 -19.47 -18.26 -22.13
CA SER A 396 -19.44 -19.57 -21.44
C SER A 396 -18.87 -19.47 -20.04
N CYS A 397 -17.77 -18.73 -19.87
CA CYS A 397 -17.19 -18.48 -18.52
C CYS A 397 -18.21 -17.80 -17.59
N MET A 398 -18.94 -16.76 -18.06
CA MET A 398 -19.95 -16.04 -17.27
C MET A 398 -21.09 -16.98 -16.83
N ARG A 399 -21.52 -17.90 -17.70
CA ARG A 399 -22.55 -18.90 -17.33
C ARG A 399 -22.11 -19.85 -16.21
N GLN A 400 -20.80 -20.02 -16.00
CA GLN A 400 -20.23 -20.88 -14.96
C GLN A 400 -19.86 -20.12 -13.68
N TRP A 401 -19.91 -18.79 -13.67
CA TRP A 401 -19.43 -18.03 -12.52
C TRP A 401 -20.21 -18.32 -11.23
N THR A 402 -19.46 -18.66 -10.20
CA THR A 402 -19.99 -18.92 -8.86
C THR A 402 -19.07 -18.34 -7.78
N THR A 403 -19.62 -18.11 -6.60
CA THR A 403 -18.85 -17.64 -5.47
C THR A 403 -19.37 -18.16 -4.12
N VAL A 404 -18.43 -18.22 -3.15
CA VAL A 404 -18.75 -18.47 -1.73
C VAL A 404 -18.45 -17.21 -0.94
N LEU A 405 -19.40 -16.75 -0.11
CA LEU A 405 -19.18 -15.59 0.75
C LEU A 405 -18.34 -15.95 1.97
N ARG A 406 -17.30 -15.16 2.22
CA ARG A 406 -16.43 -15.25 3.39
C ARG A 406 -16.68 -14.05 4.30
N HIS A 407 -17.34 -14.28 5.43
CA HIS A 407 -17.67 -13.23 6.41
C HIS A 407 -16.75 -13.30 7.63
N PRO A 408 -16.29 -12.15 8.20
CA PRO A 408 -15.39 -12.13 9.36
C PRO A 408 -15.92 -12.81 10.64
N GLY A 409 -17.26 -12.94 10.79
CA GLY A 409 -17.91 -13.54 11.95
C GLY A 409 -18.10 -15.05 11.84
N CYS A 410 -17.91 -15.66 10.69
CA CYS A 410 -17.90 -17.12 10.56
C CYS A 410 -16.45 -17.57 10.84
N GLY A 411 -16.15 -17.92 12.10
CA GLY A 411 -14.90 -18.59 12.47
C GLY A 411 -14.64 -19.71 11.47
N GLY A 412 -13.50 -19.65 10.78
CA GLY A 412 -13.18 -20.54 9.69
C GLY A 412 -13.42 -21.99 10.09
N LEU A 413 -14.39 -22.56 9.48
CA LEU A 413 -14.65 -23.98 9.21
C LEU A 413 -16.15 -24.18 9.01
N SER A 414 -16.54 -24.49 7.76
CA SER A 414 -17.73 -25.26 7.41
C SER A 414 -19.09 -24.88 8.01
N GLY A 415 -19.50 -23.61 7.96
CA GLY A 415 -20.86 -23.37 7.54
C GLY A 415 -20.80 -23.29 6.01
N SER A 416 -21.31 -24.24 5.29
CA SER A 416 -21.46 -24.13 3.85
C SER A 416 -22.36 -22.93 3.58
N SER A 417 -21.76 -21.75 3.38
CA SER A 417 -22.49 -20.70 2.68
C SER A 417 -22.75 -21.30 1.31
N ASP A 418 -24.00 -21.47 0.99
CA ASP A 418 -24.42 -22.00 -0.29
C ASP A 418 -23.68 -21.34 -1.41
N LEU A 419 -23.27 -22.10 -2.39
CA LEU A 419 -22.65 -21.60 -3.60
C LEU A 419 -23.62 -20.61 -4.27
N ILE A 420 -23.20 -19.38 -4.45
CA ILE A 420 -24.01 -18.32 -5.09
C ILE A 420 -23.62 -18.26 -6.56
N LYS A 421 -24.57 -18.46 -7.43
CA LYS A 421 -24.42 -18.27 -8.87
C LYS A 421 -24.39 -16.78 -9.20
N ILE A 422 -23.46 -16.37 -10.07
CA ILE A 422 -23.36 -14.99 -10.54
C ILE A 422 -23.99 -14.93 -11.93
N SER A 423 -25.23 -14.47 -12.02
CA SER A 423 -25.99 -14.29 -13.25
C SER A 423 -26.07 -12.84 -13.73
N ARG A 424 -25.52 -11.92 -12.90
CA ARG A 424 -25.47 -10.48 -13.13
C ARG A 424 -24.22 -9.91 -12.45
N GLY A 425 -23.64 -8.86 -13.03
CA GLY A 425 -22.44 -8.21 -12.51
C GLY A 425 -21.14 -8.91 -12.91
N ILE A 426 -20.01 -8.31 -12.52
CA ILE A 426 -18.66 -8.79 -12.79
C ILE A 426 -17.84 -8.88 -11.51
N PHE A 427 -16.90 -9.80 -11.45
CA PHE A 427 -16.06 -10.00 -10.26
C PHE A 427 -15.16 -8.81 -9.94
N GLN A 428 -15.32 -8.22 -8.75
CA GLN A 428 -14.37 -7.24 -8.22
C GLN A 428 -13.11 -7.97 -7.73
N GLY A 429 -12.14 -8.19 -8.63
CA GLY A 429 -10.88 -8.90 -8.33
C GLY A 429 -10.31 -9.70 -9.48
N ASP A 430 -11.03 -9.82 -10.56
CA ASP A 430 -10.53 -10.36 -11.83
C ASP A 430 -9.67 -9.33 -12.60
N SER A 431 -8.82 -9.81 -13.50
CA SER A 431 -7.91 -8.95 -14.28
C SER A 431 -8.60 -8.26 -15.45
N LEU A 432 -9.61 -8.89 -16.05
CA LEU A 432 -10.36 -8.37 -17.19
C LEU A 432 -11.50 -7.43 -16.77
N SER A 433 -12.14 -7.65 -15.63
CA SER A 433 -13.33 -6.94 -15.18
C SER A 433 -13.25 -5.40 -15.29
N PRO A 434 -12.15 -4.72 -14.90
CA PRO A 434 -12.07 -3.26 -15.04
C PRO A 434 -12.17 -2.77 -16.48
N LEU A 435 -11.51 -3.45 -17.42
CA LEU A 435 -11.58 -3.08 -18.85
C LEU A 435 -12.98 -3.36 -19.40
N TRP A 436 -13.56 -4.51 -19.06
CA TRP A 436 -14.88 -4.91 -19.52
C TRP A 436 -15.96 -3.95 -19.01
N PHE A 437 -15.85 -3.50 -17.78
CA PHE A 437 -16.74 -2.48 -17.24
C PHE A 437 -16.60 -1.13 -17.97
N CYS A 438 -15.37 -0.69 -18.26
CA CYS A 438 -15.16 0.51 -19.08
C CYS A 438 -15.78 0.37 -20.48
N LEU A 439 -15.72 -0.81 -21.07
CA LEU A 439 -16.38 -1.10 -22.35
C LEU A 439 -17.91 -1.03 -22.24
N ALA A 440 -18.49 -1.52 -21.15
CA ALA A 440 -19.94 -1.49 -20.94
C ALA A 440 -20.50 -0.06 -20.87
N LEU A 441 -19.72 0.91 -20.39
CA LEU A 441 -20.10 2.33 -20.34
C LEU A 441 -19.61 3.16 -21.53
N ASN A 442 -18.72 2.62 -22.38
CA ASN A 442 -18.16 3.36 -23.51
C ASN A 442 -19.19 3.78 -24.57
N PRO A 443 -20.28 3.01 -24.86
CA PRO A 443 -21.35 3.45 -25.75
C PRO A 443 -22.07 4.70 -25.27
N LEU A 444 -22.24 4.88 -23.95
CA LEU A 444 -22.76 6.12 -23.40
C LEU A 444 -21.88 7.32 -23.77
N SER A 445 -20.56 7.16 -23.58
CA SER A 445 -19.60 8.22 -23.96
C SER A 445 -19.66 8.54 -25.46
N ALA A 446 -19.73 7.50 -26.32
CA ALA A 446 -19.87 7.70 -27.76
C ALA A 446 -21.16 8.42 -28.11
N TYR A 447 -22.30 8.03 -27.51
CA TYR A 447 -23.60 8.64 -27.75
C TYR A 447 -23.66 10.09 -27.29
N LEU A 448 -23.12 10.38 -26.10
CA LEU A 448 -23.02 11.74 -25.59
C LEU A 448 -22.16 12.63 -26.53
N ILE A 449 -21.05 12.15 -27.03
CA ILE A 449 -20.19 12.87 -27.97
C ILE A 449 -20.91 13.11 -29.31
N LEU A 450 -21.63 12.14 -29.84
CA LEU A 450 -22.36 12.26 -31.10
C LEU A 450 -23.56 13.24 -31.03
N LYS A 451 -24.17 13.37 -29.86
CA LYS A 451 -25.25 14.35 -29.58
C LYS A 451 -24.73 15.71 -29.16
N ASP A 452 -23.44 15.83 -28.87
CA ASP A 452 -22.77 16.91 -28.13
C ASP A 452 -22.69 18.23 -28.89
N SER A 453 -22.80 18.24 -30.18
CA SER A 453 -22.59 19.45 -31.01
C SER A 453 -23.41 20.68 -30.55
N LYS A 454 -24.37 20.48 -29.61
CA LYS A 454 -25.26 21.53 -29.07
C LYS A 454 -25.39 21.54 -27.54
N LEU A 455 -25.03 20.49 -26.82
CA LEU A 455 -25.43 20.31 -25.41
C LEU A 455 -24.31 20.51 -24.39
N GLY A 456 -23.04 20.30 -24.76
CA GLY A 456 -21.90 20.35 -23.86
C GLY A 456 -21.39 21.76 -23.50
N TYR A 457 -20.33 21.84 -22.73
CA TYR A 457 -19.65 23.09 -22.38
C TYR A 457 -18.48 23.38 -23.30
N HIS A 458 -18.43 24.57 -23.94
CA HIS A 458 -17.34 24.99 -24.82
C HIS A 458 -16.25 25.74 -24.06
N LEU A 459 -15.03 25.21 -24.04
CA LEU A 459 -13.86 25.89 -23.50
C LEU A 459 -13.54 27.16 -24.34
N ARG A 460 -13.60 27.04 -25.67
CA ARG A 460 -13.44 28.12 -26.65
C ARG A 460 -14.59 28.08 -27.66
N ARG A 461 -14.84 29.17 -28.39
CA ARG A 461 -15.93 29.21 -29.38
C ARG A 461 -15.81 28.13 -30.45
N GLU A 462 -14.57 27.79 -30.83
CA GLU A 462 -14.26 26.84 -31.91
C GLU A 462 -13.88 25.46 -31.37
N SER A 463 -13.92 25.25 -30.03
CA SER A 463 -13.61 23.96 -29.46
C SER A 463 -14.78 23.00 -29.56
N GLU A 464 -14.48 21.69 -29.64
CA GLU A 464 -15.49 20.66 -29.41
C GLU A 464 -16.04 20.82 -27.98
N PRO A 465 -17.36 20.67 -27.79
CA PRO A 465 -17.95 20.74 -26.46
C PRO A 465 -17.52 19.57 -25.57
N ILE A 466 -17.45 19.79 -24.29
CA ILE A 466 -17.23 18.74 -23.30
C ILE A 466 -18.57 18.48 -22.60
N SER A 467 -19.20 17.33 -22.90
CA SER A 467 -20.44 16.91 -22.23
C SER A 467 -20.21 16.18 -20.95
N HIS A 468 -19.10 15.42 -20.87
CA HIS A 468 -18.84 14.58 -19.71
C HIS A 468 -17.37 14.26 -19.50
N LEU A 469 -17.04 13.87 -18.26
CA LEU A 469 -15.80 13.21 -17.86
C LEU A 469 -16.15 11.93 -17.09
N LEU A 470 -15.46 10.84 -17.40
CA LEU A 470 -15.75 9.53 -16.83
C LEU A 470 -14.50 8.84 -16.29
N TYR A 471 -14.58 8.35 -15.05
CA TYR A 471 -13.55 7.52 -14.45
C TYR A 471 -14.16 6.25 -13.89
N MET A 472 -14.12 5.16 -14.64
CA MET A 472 -14.86 3.93 -14.35
C MET A 472 -16.36 4.21 -14.31
N ASP A 473 -16.95 4.24 -13.09
CA ASP A 473 -18.36 4.54 -12.78
C ASP A 473 -18.59 5.99 -12.33
N ASP A 474 -17.55 6.72 -11.95
CA ASP A 474 -17.64 8.13 -11.55
C ASP A 474 -17.85 9.03 -12.79
N LEU A 475 -19.10 9.41 -13.07
CA LEU A 475 -19.48 10.26 -14.21
C LEU A 475 -19.78 11.68 -13.75
N LYS A 476 -19.24 12.68 -14.47
CA LYS A 476 -19.57 14.09 -14.31
C LYS A 476 -20.00 14.68 -15.65
N LEU A 477 -21.20 15.26 -15.69
CA LEU A 477 -21.78 15.90 -16.87
C LEU A 477 -21.53 17.42 -16.83
N TYR A 478 -21.42 18.04 -18.01
CA TYR A 478 -21.23 19.47 -18.18
C TYR A 478 -22.12 19.99 -19.31
N ALA A 479 -22.81 21.10 -19.06
CA ALA A 479 -23.61 21.79 -20.06
C ALA A 479 -23.48 23.32 -19.88
N SER A 480 -23.67 24.08 -20.96
CA SER A 480 -23.66 25.55 -20.89
C SER A 480 -24.96 26.11 -20.27
N LYS A 481 -26.08 25.40 -20.39
CA LYS A 481 -27.40 25.78 -19.90
C LYS A 481 -28.03 24.68 -19.04
N LYS A 482 -29.00 25.07 -18.23
CA LYS A 482 -29.77 24.13 -17.37
C LYS A 482 -30.61 23.16 -18.21
N THR A 483 -31.21 23.62 -19.29
CA THR A 483 -32.00 22.81 -20.24
C THR A 483 -31.14 21.72 -20.90
N ASP A 484 -29.91 22.07 -21.30
CA ASP A 484 -28.99 21.16 -21.96
C ASP A 484 -28.51 20.08 -20.96
N LEU A 485 -28.31 20.45 -19.68
CA LEU A 485 -27.98 19.48 -18.65
C LEU A 485 -29.15 18.48 -18.41
N MET A 486 -30.40 18.96 -18.42
CA MET A 486 -31.59 18.11 -18.34
C MET A 486 -31.60 17.06 -19.45
N GLU A 487 -31.30 17.46 -20.68
CA GLU A 487 -31.25 16.54 -21.81
C GLU A 487 -30.11 15.52 -21.67
N LEU A 488 -28.91 15.96 -21.25
CA LEU A 488 -27.79 15.03 -20.97
C LEU A 488 -28.13 14.04 -19.87
N LEU A 489 -28.84 14.47 -18.82
CA LEU A 489 -29.31 13.59 -17.72
C LEU A 489 -30.34 12.58 -18.21
N LYS A 490 -31.27 13.01 -19.06
CA LYS A 490 -32.28 12.13 -19.67
C LYS A 490 -31.63 11.07 -20.57
N ILE A 491 -30.69 11.48 -21.43
CA ILE A 491 -29.90 10.56 -22.26
C ILE A 491 -29.18 9.53 -21.37
N THR A 492 -28.51 10.01 -20.32
CA THR A 492 -27.74 9.14 -19.39
C THR A 492 -28.68 8.20 -18.64
N GLY A 493 -29.84 8.68 -18.19
CA GLY A 493 -30.85 7.90 -17.51
C GLY A 493 -31.42 6.79 -18.38
N ASN A 494 -31.85 7.12 -19.61
CA ASN A 494 -32.38 6.15 -20.58
C ASN A 494 -31.35 5.06 -20.88
N PHE A 495 -30.12 5.43 -21.23
CA PHE A 495 -29.03 4.48 -21.44
C PHE A 495 -28.81 3.56 -20.23
N SER A 496 -28.79 4.15 -19.03
CA SER A 496 -28.56 3.39 -17.79
C SER A 496 -29.67 2.39 -17.50
N ASN A 497 -30.92 2.78 -17.72
CA ASN A 497 -32.07 1.90 -17.58
C ASN A 497 -32.02 0.74 -18.57
N ASP A 498 -31.68 1.02 -19.83
CA ASP A 498 -31.57 0.02 -20.90
C ASP A 498 -30.50 -1.02 -20.58
N ILE A 499 -29.38 -0.63 -19.99
CA ILE A 499 -28.34 -1.55 -19.55
C ILE A 499 -28.51 -2.04 -18.10
N GLY A 500 -29.69 -1.85 -17.50
CA GLY A 500 -30.03 -2.36 -16.17
C GLY A 500 -29.23 -1.77 -15.01
N MET A 501 -28.70 -0.55 -15.15
CA MET A 501 -27.95 0.17 -14.11
C MET A 501 -28.79 1.31 -13.52
N GLU A 502 -28.78 1.47 -12.21
CA GLU A 502 -29.56 2.48 -11.50
C GLU A 502 -28.66 3.58 -10.91
N PHE A 503 -29.19 4.81 -10.89
CA PHE A 503 -28.51 5.91 -10.19
C PHE A 503 -28.60 5.73 -8.67
N GLY A 504 -27.51 6.02 -7.98
CA GLY A 504 -27.45 6.19 -6.53
C GLY A 504 -27.90 7.60 -6.16
N VAL A 505 -29.19 7.90 -6.27
CA VAL A 505 -29.76 9.26 -6.18
C VAL A 505 -29.30 10.02 -4.94
N ASP A 506 -29.17 9.32 -3.81
CA ASP A 506 -28.67 9.86 -2.54
C ASP A 506 -27.21 10.35 -2.62
N LYS A 507 -26.47 9.94 -3.64
CA LYS A 507 -25.07 10.34 -3.90
C LYS A 507 -24.91 11.14 -5.19
N CYS A 508 -25.96 11.33 -5.95
CA CYS A 508 -25.95 12.23 -7.10
C CYS A 508 -26.17 13.67 -6.65
N ALA A 509 -25.61 14.61 -7.41
CA ALA A 509 -25.80 16.03 -7.13
C ALA A 509 -25.72 16.85 -8.43
N VAL A 510 -26.33 18.03 -8.44
CA VAL A 510 -26.29 19.00 -9.52
C VAL A 510 -25.84 20.37 -8.99
N ILE A 511 -25.25 21.18 -9.85
CA ILE A 511 -24.91 22.57 -9.55
C ILE A 511 -25.17 23.43 -10.77
N HIS A 512 -25.77 24.59 -10.57
CA HIS A 512 -26.00 25.57 -11.61
C HIS A 512 -25.20 26.82 -11.29
N VAL A 513 -24.52 27.35 -12.30
CA VAL A 513 -23.64 28.52 -12.16
C VAL A 513 -24.05 29.53 -13.21
N GLN A 514 -24.46 30.72 -12.78
CA GLN A 514 -24.73 31.86 -13.66
C GLN A 514 -23.72 32.96 -13.43
N ARG A 515 -23.14 33.47 -14.52
CA ARG A 515 -22.14 34.57 -14.50
C ARG A 515 -21.02 34.30 -13.47
N GLY A 516 -20.59 33.03 -13.36
CA GLY A 516 -19.48 32.61 -12.50
C GLY A 516 -19.83 32.47 -11.00
N ARG A 517 -21.10 32.59 -10.62
CA ARG A 517 -21.60 32.39 -9.24
C ARG A 517 -22.57 31.22 -9.18
N VAL A 518 -22.50 30.46 -8.11
CA VAL A 518 -23.45 29.38 -7.87
C VAL A 518 -24.83 29.98 -7.65
N GLU A 519 -25.80 29.44 -8.35
CA GLU A 519 -27.23 29.81 -8.21
C GLU A 519 -27.87 28.89 -7.16
N ASP A 520 -28.52 29.46 -6.15
CA ASP A 520 -29.33 28.70 -5.22
C ASP A 520 -30.58 28.23 -5.95
N SER A 521 -30.61 26.96 -6.30
CA SER A 521 -31.70 26.36 -7.06
C SER A 521 -32.34 25.21 -6.30
N PHE A 522 -33.61 24.94 -6.58
CA PHE A 522 -34.31 23.78 -6.06
C PHE A 522 -33.74 22.49 -6.65
N ASN A 523 -33.98 21.38 -5.94
CA ASN A 523 -33.61 20.07 -6.45
C ASN A 523 -34.14 19.84 -7.85
N LEU A 524 -33.34 19.22 -8.71
CA LEU A 524 -33.67 18.99 -10.09
C LEU A 524 -34.53 17.72 -10.19
N GLN A 525 -35.77 17.85 -10.63
CA GLN A 525 -36.68 16.71 -10.86
C GLN A 525 -36.36 16.11 -12.25
N LEU A 526 -35.92 14.84 -12.27
CA LEU A 526 -35.60 14.10 -13.50
C LEU A 526 -36.80 13.24 -13.95
N SER A 527 -37.55 12.67 -13.00
CA SER A 527 -38.82 11.93 -13.15
C SER A 527 -39.66 12.10 -11.89
N GLU A 528 -40.89 11.53 -11.86
CA GLU A 528 -41.74 11.57 -10.68
C GLU A 528 -41.03 11.05 -9.42
N ASP A 529 -40.17 10.03 -9.54
CA ASP A 529 -39.48 9.37 -8.44
C ASP A 529 -38.03 9.80 -8.25
N ILE A 530 -37.42 10.55 -9.18
CA ILE A 530 -35.99 10.87 -9.17
C ILE A 530 -35.77 12.37 -9.08
N SER A 531 -35.38 12.83 -7.87
CA SER A 531 -35.00 14.20 -7.61
C SER A 531 -33.51 14.27 -7.24
N LEU A 532 -32.72 15.03 -7.98
CA LEU A 532 -31.28 15.24 -7.72
C LEU A 532 -31.05 16.47 -6.86
N ARG A 533 -30.25 16.31 -5.81
CA ARG A 533 -29.90 17.39 -4.89
C ARG A 533 -29.12 18.50 -5.61
N SER A 534 -29.59 19.75 -5.49
CA SER A 534 -28.84 20.94 -5.93
C SER A 534 -27.84 21.35 -4.83
N LEU A 535 -26.59 21.66 -5.24
CA LEU A 535 -25.57 22.16 -4.35
C LEU A 535 -25.57 23.68 -4.32
N SER A 536 -25.56 24.27 -3.12
CA SER A 536 -25.32 25.68 -2.86
C SER A 536 -23.82 25.99 -2.83
N GLU A 537 -23.43 27.25 -2.68
CA GLU A 537 -22.04 27.68 -2.55
C GLU A 537 -21.36 27.10 -1.29
N MET A 538 -22.13 26.81 -0.23
CA MET A 538 -21.64 26.27 1.04
C MET A 538 -21.56 24.74 1.05
N ASP A 539 -22.17 24.08 0.08
CA ASP A 539 -22.15 22.62 -0.03
C ASP A 539 -20.85 22.13 -0.67
N SER A 540 -20.53 20.86 -0.44
CA SER A 540 -19.42 20.22 -1.12
C SER A 540 -19.76 18.79 -1.55
N TYR A 541 -19.27 18.40 -2.71
CA TYR A 541 -19.34 17.06 -3.26
C TYR A 541 -17.94 16.43 -3.32
N LYS A 542 -17.85 15.16 -2.97
CA LYS A 542 -16.57 14.45 -3.04
C LYS A 542 -16.39 13.80 -4.42
N TYR A 543 -15.67 14.47 -5.31
CA TYR A 543 -15.35 13.95 -6.65
C TYR A 543 -13.89 13.53 -6.75
N LEU A 544 -13.64 12.28 -7.18
CA LEU A 544 -12.30 11.70 -7.35
C LEU A 544 -11.36 11.99 -6.16
N GLY A 545 -11.91 11.94 -4.94
CA GLY A 545 -11.14 12.15 -3.71
C GLY A 545 -10.88 13.60 -3.31
N MET A 546 -11.38 14.59 -4.07
CA MET A 546 -11.35 16.02 -3.75
C MET A 546 -12.74 16.50 -3.35
N SER A 547 -12.82 17.39 -2.34
CA SER A 547 -14.05 18.06 -1.95
C SER A 547 -14.19 19.32 -2.76
N GLN A 548 -15.29 19.47 -3.50
CA GLN A 548 -15.54 20.59 -4.40
C GLN A 548 -17.03 20.95 -4.48
N ALA A 549 -17.31 22.21 -4.76
CA ALA A 549 -18.57 22.69 -5.32
C ALA A 549 -18.28 23.18 -6.75
N LEU A 550 -18.32 24.50 -7.02
CA LEU A 550 -17.78 25.04 -8.28
C LEU A 550 -16.25 24.92 -8.36
N SER A 551 -15.55 25.01 -7.22
CA SER A 551 -14.10 24.83 -7.17
C SER A 551 -13.71 23.96 -5.99
N ILE A 552 -12.51 23.38 -6.04
CA ILE A 552 -11.98 22.60 -4.91
C ILE A 552 -11.79 23.54 -3.70
N ALA A 553 -12.24 23.12 -2.52
CA ALA A 553 -12.00 23.78 -1.24
C ALA A 553 -10.53 23.61 -0.83
N GLU A 554 -9.62 24.35 -1.49
CA GLU A 554 -8.16 24.11 -1.41
C GLU A 554 -7.61 24.19 0.00
N GLN A 555 -8.05 25.16 0.82
CA GLN A 555 -7.53 25.38 2.18
C GLN A 555 -7.91 24.22 3.11
N ASP A 556 -9.19 23.83 3.11
CA ASP A 556 -9.72 22.76 3.95
C ASP A 556 -9.08 21.41 3.54
N MET A 557 -8.97 21.17 2.24
CA MET A 557 -8.31 19.98 1.71
C MET A 557 -6.84 19.93 2.12
N LYS A 558 -6.11 21.03 2.00
CA LYS A 558 -4.70 21.09 2.44
C LYS A 558 -4.57 20.85 3.93
N GLN A 559 -5.45 21.44 4.75
CA GLN A 559 -5.42 21.27 6.21
C GLN A 559 -5.70 19.80 6.59
N SER A 560 -6.76 19.21 6.04
CA SER A 560 -7.10 17.79 6.25
C SER A 560 -5.96 16.85 5.85
N LEU A 561 -5.30 17.14 4.70
CA LEU A 561 -4.15 16.36 4.24
C LEU A 561 -2.94 16.51 5.18
N LYS A 562 -2.64 17.74 5.65
CA LYS A 562 -1.57 18.00 6.64
C LYS A 562 -1.82 17.23 7.93
N ASP A 563 -3.03 17.25 8.45
CA ASP A 563 -3.38 16.60 9.71
C ASP A 563 -3.24 15.07 9.59
N ARG A 564 -3.77 14.48 8.53
CA ARG A 564 -3.61 13.06 8.25
C ARG A 564 -2.15 12.66 8.03
N PHE A 565 -1.38 13.47 7.32
CA PHE A 565 0.05 13.27 7.10
C PHE A 565 0.82 13.23 8.42
N PHE A 566 0.63 14.22 9.30
CA PHE A 566 1.35 14.27 10.57
C PHE A 566 0.87 13.21 11.55
N ALA A 567 -0.42 12.89 11.58
CA ALA A 567 -0.96 11.78 12.37
C ALA A 567 -0.30 10.45 11.99
N ARG A 568 -0.19 10.14 10.68
CA ARG A 568 0.52 8.96 10.20
C ARG A 568 2.01 9.00 10.52
N LEU A 569 2.68 10.14 10.35
CA LEU A 569 4.10 10.30 10.69
C LEU A 569 4.35 9.98 12.16
N ILE A 570 3.54 10.52 13.08
CA ILE A 570 3.66 10.26 14.52
C ILE A 570 3.49 8.77 14.82
N LYS A 571 2.52 8.08 14.20
CA LYS A 571 2.35 6.63 14.35
C LYS A 571 3.60 5.86 13.92
N VAL A 572 4.20 6.22 12.78
CA VAL A 572 5.46 5.61 12.31
C VAL A 572 6.59 5.86 13.30
N LEU A 573 6.76 7.09 13.79
CA LEU A 573 7.84 7.44 14.70
C LEU A 573 7.71 6.76 16.07
N LYS A 574 6.49 6.61 16.59
CA LYS A 574 6.19 5.88 17.84
C LYS A 574 6.34 4.36 17.72
N SER A 575 6.30 3.82 16.50
CA SER A 575 6.33 2.37 16.28
C SER A 575 7.66 1.72 16.69
N LEU A 576 7.63 0.41 16.90
CA LEU A 576 8.81 -0.42 17.18
C LEU A 576 9.64 -0.78 15.93
N LEU A 577 9.38 -0.14 14.79
CA LEU A 577 10.14 -0.36 13.56
C LEU A 577 11.60 0.10 13.69
N SER A 578 12.50 -0.60 13.00
CA SER A 578 13.89 -0.17 12.82
C SER A 578 13.96 1.14 12.03
N GLY A 579 15.07 1.87 12.12
CA GLY A 579 15.27 3.14 11.39
C GLY A 579 15.01 3.00 9.90
N GLY A 580 15.55 1.93 9.27
CA GLY A 580 15.31 1.63 7.86
C GLY A 580 13.83 1.38 7.52
N ASN A 581 13.11 0.63 8.36
CA ASN A 581 11.69 0.35 8.16
C ASN A 581 10.81 1.58 8.43
N LYS A 582 11.17 2.45 9.39
CA LYS A 582 10.50 3.76 9.58
C LYS A 582 10.61 4.64 8.34
N VAL A 583 11.80 4.68 7.69
CA VAL A 583 11.98 5.41 6.42
C VAL A 583 11.10 4.80 5.31
N ARG A 584 11.06 3.46 5.20
CA ARG A 584 10.19 2.79 4.22
C ARG A 584 8.71 3.10 4.48
N ALA A 585 8.26 3.06 5.74
CA ALA A 585 6.90 3.40 6.13
C ALA A 585 6.57 4.87 5.84
N PHE A 586 7.50 5.79 6.11
CA PHE A 586 7.34 7.20 5.75
C PHE A 586 7.16 7.37 4.24
N ASN A 587 8.05 6.78 3.44
CA ASN A 587 8.00 6.91 1.99
C ASN A 587 6.78 6.22 1.35
N GLY A 588 6.35 5.06 1.87
CA GLY A 588 5.30 4.24 1.27
C GLY A 588 3.89 4.48 1.84
N TRP A 589 3.75 5.09 3.02
CA TRP A 589 2.45 5.25 3.65
C TRP A 589 2.14 6.69 4.12
N VAL A 590 3.15 7.43 4.59
CA VAL A 590 2.96 8.81 5.04
C VAL A 590 2.99 9.77 3.85
N MET A 591 4.04 9.73 3.03
CA MET A 591 4.24 10.65 1.91
C MET A 591 3.13 10.57 0.83
N PRO A 592 2.56 9.40 0.49
CA PRO A 592 1.47 9.30 -0.48
C PRO A 592 0.22 10.11 -0.14
N VAL A 593 -0.01 10.44 1.14
CA VAL A 593 -1.12 11.32 1.56
C VAL A 593 -1.06 12.67 0.87
N LEU A 594 0.14 13.22 0.68
CA LEU A 594 0.33 14.52 0.03
C LEU A 594 0.50 14.40 -1.49
N THR A 595 1.17 13.34 -1.97
CA THR A 595 1.57 13.26 -3.39
C THR A 595 0.39 13.18 -4.36
N TYR A 596 -0.76 12.68 -3.91
CA TYR A 596 -1.99 12.67 -4.70
C TYR A 596 -2.43 14.10 -5.06
N SER A 597 -2.32 15.03 -4.10
CA SER A 597 -2.72 16.43 -4.27
C SER A 597 -1.72 17.28 -5.08
N PHE A 598 -0.50 16.76 -5.32
CA PHE A 598 0.52 17.52 -6.04
C PHE A 598 0.16 17.68 -7.52
N GLY A 599 0.15 18.94 -7.97
CA GLY A 599 -0.30 19.33 -9.28
C GLY A 599 -1.82 19.57 -9.39
N ILE A 600 -2.60 19.23 -8.35
CA ILE A 600 -4.05 19.52 -8.26
C ILE A 600 -4.31 20.69 -7.30
N LEU A 601 -3.74 20.65 -6.09
CA LEU A 601 -3.83 21.78 -5.16
C LEU A 601 -2.63 22.72 -5.34
N ARG A 602 -2.86 24.02 -5.17
CA ARG A 602 -1.82 25.08 -5.31
C ARG A 602 -0.93 25.15 -4.08
N TRP A 603 -0.04 24.17 -3.90
CA TRP A 603 0.97 24.21 -2.85
C TRP A 603 2.02 25.28 -3.14
N THR A 604 2.19 26.25 -2.23
CA THR A 604 3.27 27.21 -2.31
C THR A 604 4.60 26.61 -1.88
N GLN A 605 5.72 27.16 -2.37
CA GLN A 605 7.05 26.68 -1.96
C GLN A 605 7.28 26.89 -0.46
N SER A 606 6.74 27.96 0.13
CA SER A 606 6.79 28.24 1.58
C SER A 606 6.02 27.21 2.40
N GLU A 607 4.83 26.77 1.96
CA GLU A 607 4.06 25.71 2.62
C GLU A 607 4.84 24.38 2.60
N LEU A 608 5.43 24.03 1.46
CA LEU A 608 6.22 22.79 1.32
C LEU A 608 7.48 22.83 2.19
N ASP A 609 8.17 23.96 2.27
CA ASP A 609 9.32 24.15 3.16
C ASP A 609 8.89 24.09 4.65
N ALA A 610 7.72 24.61 5.00
CA ALA A 610 7.16 24.50 6.34
C ALA A 610 6.84 23.05 6.73
N LEU A 611 6.26 22.26 5.79
CA LEU A 611 6.04 20.84 5.98
C LEU A 611 7.36 20.10 6.25
N ASP A 612 8.38 20.31 5.43
CA ASP A 612 9.68 19.68 5.60
C ASP A 612 10.37 20.10 6.92
N ARG A 613 10.24 21.37 7.33
CA ARG A 613 10.74 21.82 8.64
C ARG A 613 10.04 21.10 9.79
N LYS A 614 8.69 20.93 9.74
CA LYS A 614 7.93 20.23 10.78
C LYS A 614 8.29 18.73 10.80
N VAL A 615 8.51 18.10 9.65
CA VAL A 615 9.02 16.70 9.57
C VAL A 615 10.36 16.60 10.30
N ARG A 616 11.34 17.48 10.02
CA ARG A 616 12.65 17.46 10.68
C ARG A 616 12.55 17.66 12.18
N ARG A 617 11.68 18.57 12.65
CA ARG A 617 11.43 18.78 14.10
C ARG A 617 10.92 17.50 14.75
N LEU A 618 9.98 16.79 14.12
CA LEU A 618 9.48 15.52 14.62
C LEU A 618 10.57 14.43 14.61
N LEU A 619 11.36 14.32 13.54
CA LEU A 619 12.49 13.38 13.50
C LEU A 619 13.49 13.65 14.64
N THR A 620 13.73 14.91 14.98
CA THR A 620 14.58 15.31 16.11
C THR A 620 13.93 14.97 17.47
N ALA A 621 12.66 15.28 17.66
CA ALA A 621 11.93 14.95 18.89
C ALA A 621 11.93 13.44 19.18
N TYR A 622 11.87 12.61 18.13
CA TYR A 622 11.97 11.14 18.24
C TYR A 622 13.41 10.61 18.10
N ARG A 623 14.43 11.46 18.26
CA ARG A 623 15.87 11.13 18.23
C ARG A 623 16.34 10.42 16.95
N MET A 624 15.55 10.46 15.88
CA MET A 624 15.96 9.91 14.58
C MET A 624 16.90 10.83 13.81
N HIS A 625 16.96 12.11 14.15
CA HIS A 625 17.82 13.10 13.51
C HIS A 625 18.38 14.05 14.55
N HIS A 626 19.67 14.28 14.51
CA HIS A 626 20.28 15.30 15.39
C HIS A 626 20.02 16.69 14.79
N PRO A 627 19.61 17.70 15.59
CA PRO A 627 19.20 19.01 15.08
C PRO A 627 20.29 19.72 14.24
N ARG A 628 21.54 19.42 14.49
CA ARG A 628 22.69 20.00 13.78
C ARG A 628 23.27 19.12 12.69
N SER A 629 22.74 17.91 12.45
CA SER A 629 23.18 17.03 11.37
C SER A 629 22.78 17.58 10.00
N SER A 630 23.45 17.10 8.95
CA SER A 630 23.24 17.51 7.57
C SER A 630 21.83 17.24 7.08
N VAL A 631 21.09 18.31 6.73
CA VAL A 631 19.74 18.22 6.15
C VAL A 631 19.77 17.57 4.77
N MET A 632 20.78 17.82 3.94
CA MET A 632 20.89 17.21 2.60
C MET A 632 20.98 15.69 2.68
N ARG A 633 21.71 15.19 3.68
CA ARG A 633 21.90 13.76 3.93
C ARG A 633 20.60 13.01 4.26
N LEU A 634 19.59 13.68 4.81
CA LEU A 634 18.27 13.08 5.03
C LEU A 634 17.64 12.55 3.73
N TYR A 635 17.81 13.28 2.63
CA TYR A 635 17.14 13.05 1.37
C TYR A 635 17.98 12.30 0.34
N ILE A 636 19.22 11.97 0.65
CA ILE A 636 20.11 11.13 -0.17
C ILE A 636 19.76 9.66 0.08
N PRO A 637 19.75 8.80 -0.97
CA PRO A 637 19.46 7.37 -0.82
C PRO A 637 20.40 6.65 0.13
N ARG A 638 19.91 5.63 0.84
CA ARG A 638 20.70 4.85 1.80
C ARG A 638 21.93 4.18 1.17
N LYS A 639 21.82 3.76 -0.10
CA LYS A 639 22.96 3.19 -0.86
C LYS A 639 24.08 4.19 -1.13
N CYS A 640 23.80 5.48 -1.00
CA CYS A 640 24.78 6.57 -1.16
C CYS A 640 25.18 7.20 0.19
N GLY A 641 24.93 6.52 1.32
CA GLY A 641 25.29 7.00 2.66
C GLY A 641 24.28 7.98 3.29
N GLY A 642 23.15 8.24 2.66
CA GLY A 642 22.07 9.08 3.19
C GLY A 642 21.03 8.33 4.00
N ARG A 643 19.94 9.02 4.42
CA ARG A 643 18.83 8.44 5.19
C ARG A 643 17.72 7.88 4.31
N GLY A 644 17.54 8.44 3.12
CA GLY A 644 16.58 7.97 2.11
C GLY A 644 15.14 8.45 2.33
N PHE A 645 14.91 9.52 3.09
CA PHE A 645 13.60 10.16 3.18
C PHE A 645 13.24 10.85 1.86
N LEU A 646 11.98 10.80 1.49
CA LEU A 646 11.47 11.62 0.39
C LEU A 646 11.26 13.07 0.86
N ASN A 647 11.55 14.03 -0.02
CA ASN A 647 11.36 15.45 0.24
C ASN A 647 10.09 15.93 -0.45
N ALA A 648 9.15 16.53 0.28
CA ALA A 648 7.85 16.94 -0.23
C ALA A 648 7.97 17.97 -1.37
N LYS A 649 8.82 18.98 -1.22
CA LYS A 649 9.06 20.01 -2.24
C LYS A 649 9.62 19.42 -3.54
N THR A 650 10.60 18.53 -3.44
CA THR A 650 11.18 17.85 -4.62
C THR A 650 10.14 17.00 -5.35
N LEU A 651 9.30 16.27 -4.60
CA LEU A 651 8.24 15.45 -5.20
C LEU A 651 7.17 16.31 -5.87
N HIS A 652 6.74 17.39 -5.21
CA HIS A 652 5.78 18.34 -5.76
C HIS A 652 6.30 18.95 -7.08
N ASN A 653 7.51 19.52 -7.07
CA ASN A 653 8.08 20.16 -8.24
C ASN A 653 8.24 19.19 -9.41
N ARG A 654 8.67 17.94 -9.12
CA ARG A 654 8.77 16.88 -10.14
C ARG A 654 7.40 16.50 -10.70
N GLU A 655 6.38 16.38 -9.84
CA GLU A 655 5.03 15.99 -10.28
C GLU A 655 4.38 17.09 -11.16
N VAL A 656 4.51 18.36 -10.78
CA VAL A 656 4.04 19.49 -11.60
C VAL A 656 4.72 19.50 -12.97
N CYS A 657 6.05 19.31 -13.02
CA CYS A 657 6.77 19.20 -14.29
C CYS A 657 6.28 18.03 -15.15
N ASN A 658 6.09 16.85 -14.53
CA ASN A 658 5.65 15.64 -15.23
C ASN A 658 4.22 15.79 -15.77
N LEU A 659 3.30 16.37 -14.98
CA LEU A 659 1.92 16.63 -15.42
C LEU A 659 1.88 17.64 -16.56
N ARG A 660 2.64 18.74 -16.46
CA ARG A 660 2.74 19.72 -17.52
C ARG A 660 3.26 19.10 -18.81
N GLN A 661 4.38 18.38 -18.77
CA GLN A 661 4.95 17.71 -19.92
C GLN A 661 3.97 16.72 -20.54
N TYR A 662 3.28 15.94 -19.71
CA TYR A 662 2.28 14.96 -20.15
C TYR A 662 1.13 15.66 -20.90
N PHE A 663 0.49 16.66 -20.30
CA PHE A 663 -0.63 17.38 -20.94
C PHE A 663 -0.26 17.99 -22.28
N LEU A 664 0.95 18.56 -22.39
CA LEU A 664 1.44 19.14 -23.64
C LEU A 664 1.83 18.10 -24.70
N SER A 665 2.05 16.84 -24.30
CA SER A 665 2.41 15.74 -25.22
C SER A 665 1.19 14.95 -25.74
N VAL A 666 0.02 15.09 -25.12
CA VAL A 666 -1.20 14.36 -25.50
C VAL A 666 -1.84 15.02 -26.74
N SER A 667 -2.07 14.23 -27.80
CA SER A 667 -2.63 14.69 -29.05
C SER A 667 -4.17 14.89 -29.07
N VAL A 668 -4.87 14.45 -28.02
CA VAL A 668 -6.34 14.55 -27.89
C VAL A 668 -6.80 16.00 -27.87
N VAL A 669 -7.81 16.35 -28.67
CA VAL A 669 -8.34 17.72 -28.83
C VAL A 669 -8.67 18.38 -27.49
N MET A 670 -9.42 17.70 -26.62
CA MET A 670 -9.79 18.19 -25.30
C MET A 670 -8.58 18.62 -24.45
N TYR A 671 -7.47 17.88 -24.50
CA TYR A 671 -6.24 18.24 -23.74
C TYR A 671 -5.55 19.47 -24.34
N ARG A 672 -5.55 19.60 -25.66
CA ARG A 672 -5.01 20.78 -26.37
C ARG A 672 -5.82 22.02 -26.06
N ASP A 673 -7.16 21.91 -26.01
CA ASP A 673 -8.04 23.03 -25.67
C ASP A 673 -7.86 23.50 -24.23
N VAL A 674 -7.75 22.57 -23.29
CA VAL A 674 -7.40 22.88 -21.89
C VAL A 674 -6.02 23.53 -21.83
N ALA A 675 -5.04 23.01 -22.54
CA ALA A 675 -3.69 23.58 -22.56
C ALA A 675 -3.69 25.02 -23.10
N ALA A 676 -4.48 25.32 -24.12
CA ALA A 676 -4.54 26.65 -24.74
C ALA A 676 -5.16 27.74 -23.84
N ILE A 677 -6.11 27.37 -22.95
CA ILE A 677 -6.79 28.34 -22.07
C ILE A 677 -6.14 28.46 -20.69
N ASP A 678 -5.29 27.51 -20.27
CA ASP A 678 -4.76 27.42 -18.89
C ASP A 678 -3.67 28.48 -18.62
N ARG A 679 -4.03 29.73 -18.63
CA ARG A 679 -3.20 30.86 -18.17
C ARG A 679 -3.27 30.98 -16.64
N GLY A 680 -2.89 29.92 -15.92
CA GLY A 680 -2.96 29.83 -14.45
C GLY A 680 -4.35 29.48 -13.90
N LEU A 681 -5.21 28.87 -14.70
CA LEU A 681 -6.47 28.26 -14.22
C LEU A 681 -6.16 27.05 -13.33
N THR A 682 -5.18 26.25 -13.71
CA THR A 682 -4.70 25.10 -12.94
C THR A 682 -3.32 25.37 -12.30
N PRO A 683 -2.89 24.55 -11.33
CA PRO A 683 -1.54 24.66 -10.75
C PRO A 683 -0.41 24.39 -11.74
N VAL A 684 -0.69 23.73 -12.87
CA VAL A 684 0.32 23.41 -13.90
C VAL A 684 0.48 24.51 -14.93
N SER A 685 -0.47 25.46 -15.03
CA SER A 685 -0.39 26.70 -15.85
C SER A 685 0.10 26.45 -17.29
N LEU A 686 -0.60 25.59 -18.04
CA LEU A 686 -0.15 25.03 -19.33
C LEU A 686 0.14 26.09 -20.40
N ALA A 687 -0.70 27.15 -20.52
CA ALA A 687 -0.56 28.23 -21.48
C ALA A 687 0.34 29.37 -21.00
N ASN A 688 0.99 29.26 -19.84
CA ASN A 688 1.85 30.33 -19.34
C ASN A 688 3.22 30.28 -20.03
N GLU A 689 3.50 31.22 -20.89
CA GLU A 689 4.77 31.38 -21.62
C GLU A 689 5.94 31.69 -20.69
N ASN A 690 5.68 32.43 -19.59
CA ASN A 690 6.67 32.79 -18.59
C ASN A 690 6.85 31.73 -17.51
N TRP A 691 6.29 30.52 -17.70
CA TRP A 691 6.42 29.46 -16.73
C TRP A 691 7.89 29.00 -16.64
N ARG A 692 8.44 29.15 -15.46
CA ARG A 692 9.80 28.64 -15.18
C ARG A 692 9.74 27.28 -14.51
N ARG A 693 10.51 26.35 -15.05
CA ARG A 693 10.61 25.00 -14.46
C ARG A 693 11.11 25.11 -13.02
N PRO A 694 10.35 24.63 -12.02
CA PRO A 694 10.81 24.63 -10.63
C PRO A 694 12.10 23.84 -10.49
N GLN A 695 13.05 24.38 -9.74
CA GLN A 695 14.32 23.71 -9.49
C GLN A 695 14.09 22.42 -8.67
N VAL A 696 14.57 21.32 -9.19
CA VAL A 696 14.53 20.00 -8.54
C VAL A 696 15.98 19.60 -8.26
N LEU A 697 16.38 19.67 -6.98
CA LEU A 697 17.71 19.20 -6.58
C LEU A 697 17.84 17.70 -6.85
N SER A 698 18.76 17.35 -7.73
CA SER A 698 19.10 15.95 -8.02
C SER A 698 19.85 15.31 -6.83
N ILE A 699 20.07 14.00 -6.91
CA ILE A 699 20.90 13.30 -5.91
C ILE A 699 22.34 13.81 -5.98
N SER A 700 22.85 14.08 -7.18
CA SER A 700 24.20 14.65 -7.40
C SER A 700 24.34 16.03 -6.76
N ASP A 701 23.36 16.94 -6.96
CA ASP A 701 23.39 18.28 -6.36
C ASP A 701 23.40 18.22 -4.84
N ARG A 702 22.54 17.38 -4.26
CA ARG A 702 22.49 17.17 -2.80
C ARG A 702 23.80 16.60 -2.25
N THR A 703 24.41 15.70 -3.01
CA THR A 703 25.69 15.10 -2.66
C THR A 703 26.80 16.10 -2.75
N ALA A 704 26.81 16.96 -3.77
CA ALA A 704 27.78 18.05 -3.91
C ALA A 704 27.67 19.06 -2.77
N ILE A 705 26.45 19.48 -2.42
CA ILE A 705 26.22 20.36 -1.26
C ILE A 705 26.66 19.70 0.05
N TRP A 706 26.41 18.40 0.24
CA TRP A 706 26.87 17.67 1.42
C TRP A 706 28.39 17.58 1.46
N LYS A 707 29.05 17.19 0.36
CA LYS A 707 30.52 17.11 0.21
C LYS A 707 31.20 18.44 0.51
N GLY A 708 30.62 19.57 0.09
CA GLY A 708 31.15 20.91 0.27
C GLY A 708 31.11 21.44 1.73
N LYS A 709 30.36 20.78 2.64
CA LYS A 709 30.34 21.17 4.05
C LYS A 709 31.64 20.73 4.75
N GLU A 710 32.27 21.64 5.50
CA GLU A 710 33.51 21.31 6.20
C GLU A 710 33.40 20.14 7.15
N LEU A 711 32.51 20.20 8.15
CA LEU A 711 32.30 19.12 9.10
C LEU A 711 31.52 17.98 8.52
N HIS A 712 30.28 18.24 8.04
CA HIS A 712 29.36 17.20 7.58
C HIS A 712 29.89 16.45 6.33
N GLY A 713 30.71 17.11 5.51
CA GLY A 713 31.28 16.53 4.29
C GLY A 713 32.48 15.62 4.53
N ARG A 714 33.08 15.63 5.74
CA ARG A 714 34.27 14.82 6.07
C ARG A 714 34.01 13.33 5.86
N PHE A 715 32.88 12.83 6.36
CA PHE A 715 32.51 11.43 6.17
C PHE A 715 32.37 11.08 4.67
N TYR A 716 31.73 11.94 3.87
CA TYR A 716 31.57 11.69 2.44
C TYR A 716 32.93 11.67 1.72
N ARG A 717 33.82 12.61 2.02
CA ARG A 717 35.17 12.64 1.43
C ARG A 717 35.97 11.39 1.79
N ALA A 718 35.88 10.94 3.05
CA ALA A 718 36.47 9.67 3.47
C ALA A 718 35.83 8.46 2.78
N LEU A 719 34.53 8.44 2.62
CA LEU A 719 33.77 7.36 1.95
C LEU A 719 34.13 7.22 0.46
N THR A 720 34.54 8.31 -0.18
CA THR A 720 34.91 8.36 -1.61
C THR A 720 36.40 8.28 -1.84
N GLY A 721 37.20 7.94 -0.82
CA GLY A 721 38.64 7.70 -0.93
C GLY A 721 38.99 6.53 -1.85
N PRO A 722 40.18 6.50 -2.43
CA PRO A 722 40.57 5.51 -3.43
C PRO A 722 40.55 4.07 -2.90
N ASP A 723 40.86 3.87 -1.62
CA ASP A 723 40.97 2.54 -1.00
C ASP A 723 39.69 2.14 -0.23
N VAL A 724 38.56 2.78 -0.51
CA VAL A 724 37.30 2.55 0.24
C VAL A 724 36.23 1.93 -0.64
N ASP A 725 35.76 0.73 -0.28
CA ASP A 725 34.53 0.17 -0.85
C ASP A 725 33.31 0.93 -0.28
N GLN A 726 32.80 1.87 -1.09
CA GLN A 726 31.67 2.72 -0.75
C GLN A 726 30.39 1.93 -0.44
N LEU A 727 30.11 0.86 -1.21
CA LEU A 727 28.91 0.05 -1.04
C LEU A 727 28.96 -0.78 0.25
N ALA A 728 30.09 -1.42 0.51
CA ALA A 728 30.32 -2.15 1.75
C ALA A 728 30.26 -1.23 2.97
N SER A 729 30.86 -0.06 2.90
CA SER A 729 30.87 0.94 3.99
C SER A 729 29.49 1.45 4.39
N VAL A 730 28.49 1.41 3.49
CA VAL A 730 27.11 1.84 3.77
C VAL A 730 26.14 0.68 3.89
N ASN A 731 26.57 -0.57 3.80
CA ASN A 731 25.70 -1.75 3.90
C ASN A 731 24.94 -1.84 5.24
N TRP A 732 25.52 -1.35 6.31
CA TRP A 732 24.82 -1.27 7.61
C TRP A 732 23.55 -0.44 7.53
N LEU A 733 23.47 0.60 6.70
CA LEU A 733 22.25 1.36 6.45
C LEU A 733 21.18 0.55 5.72
N ARG A 734 21.60 -0.35 4.83
CA ARG A 734 20.69 -1.15 3.99
C ARG A 734 20.14 -2.37 4.73
N PHE A 735 20.96 -3.04 5.52
CA PHE A 735 20.69 -4.38 6.05
C PHE A 735 20.59 -4.45 7.57
N SER A 736 21.04 -3.41 8.31
CA SER A 736 20.89 -3.40 9.77
C SER A 736 19.44 -3.17 10.21
N ASN A 737 19.10 -3.76 11.34
CA ASN A 737 17.85 -3.50 12.05
C ASN A 737 18.05 -2.51 13.22
N LEU A 738 18.95 -1.54 13.07
CA LEU A 738 19.20 -0.53 14.10
C LEU A 738 17.94 0.28 14.39
N PHE A 739 17.79 0.67 15.65
CA PHE A 739 16.73 1.57 16.05
C PHE A 739 16.91 2.95 15.44
N GLY A 740 15.81 3.68 15.28
CA GLY A 740 15.85 5.01 14.70
C GLY A 740 16.76 5.96 15.48
N GLU A 741 16.77 5.85 16.82
CA GLU A 741 17.58 6.62 17.74
C GLU A 741 19.07 6.30 17.62
N THR A 742 19.41 5.00 17.57
CA THR A 742 20.79 4.54 17.38
C THR A 742 21.31 4.98 16.01
N GLU A 743 20.50 4.80 14.96
CA GLU A 743 20.83 5.26 13.62
C GLU A 743 21.04 6.79 13.59
N GLY A 744 20.16 7.56 14.26
CA GLY A 744 20.29 9.02 14.39
C GLY A 744 21.58 9.44 15.10
N PHE A 745 21.95 8.72 16.14
CA PHE A 745 23.20 8.97 16.88
C PHE A 745 24.44 8.66 16.04
N VAL A 746 24.47 7.53 15.31
CA VAL A 746 25.56 7.18 14.40
C VAL A 746 25.72 8.24 13.29
N PHE A 747 24.60 8.76 12.75
CA PHE A 747 24.66 9.87 11.80
C PHE A 747 25.24 11.15 12.42
N ALA A 748 24.90 11.45 13.67
CA ALA A 748 25.44 12.60 14.37
C ALA A 748 26.98 12.49 14.60
N ILE A 749 27.45 11.27 14.87
CA ILE A 749 28.89 10.96 14.92
C ILE A 749 29.53 11.20 13.56
N MET A 750 28.97 10.64 12.50
CA MET A 750 29.51 10.78 11.13
C MET A 750 29.49 12.23 10.61
N ASP A 751 28.52 13.02 11.04
CA ASP A 751 28.43 14.46 10.72
C ASP A 751 29.27 15.33 11.66
N GLU A 752 29.97 14.73 12.62
CA GLU A 752 30.82 15.39 13.63
C GLU A 752 30.10 16.46 14.49
N VAL A 753 28.81 16.23 14.80
CA VAL A 753 27.95 17.18 15.54
C VAL A 753 27.65 16.78 16.99
N ILE A 754 28.34 15.76 17.50
CA ILE A 754 28.25 15.35 18.89
C ILE A 754 28.92 16.40 19.80
N MET A 755 28.36 16.64 20.97
CA MET A 755 28.81 17.61 21.95
C MET A 755 30.10 17.16 22.66
N THR A 756 31.22 17.13 21.92
CA THR A 756 32.58 17.01 22.46
C THR A 756 33.08 18.39 22.92
N ASN A 757 34.05 18.44 23.81
CA ASN A 757 34.63 19.70 24.24
C ASN A 757 35.28 20.46 23.08
N ASN A 758 35.92 19.78 22.13
CA ASN A 758 36.41 20.39 20.90
C ASN A 758 35.28 21.06 20.09
N TYR A 759 34.15 20.37 19.91
CA TYR A 759 32.97 20.92 19.22
C TYR A 759 32.41 22.15 19.96
N ARG A 760 32.31 22.07 21.29
CA ARG A 760 31.84 23.18 22.11
C ARG A 760 32.75 24.40 21.98
N ARG A 761 34.07 24.22 22.09
CA ARG A 761 35.06 25.30 21.99
C ARG A 761 35.06 25.94 20.60
N HIS A 762 35.21 25.16 19.55
CA HIS A 762 35.51 25.68 18.21
C HIS A 762 34.23 25.97 17.37
N ILE A 763 33.13 25.26 17.60
CA ILE A 763 31.89 25.42 16.83
C ILE A 763 30.85 26.24 17.60
N LEU A 764 30.62 25.93 18.89
CA LEU A 764 29.67 26.67 19.72
C LEU A 764 30.23 27.91 20.33
N LYS A 765 31.54 27.95 20.52
CA LYS A 765 32.27 29.06 21.14
C LYS A 765 31.68 29.43 22.52
N ASP A 766 31.34 28.40 23.35
CA ASP A 766 30.69 28.58 24.64
C ASP A 766 31.65 28.72 25.83
N GLY A 767 32.93 28.99 25.59
CA GLY A 767 33.96 29.15 26.62
C GLY A 767 34.51 27.84 27.17
N THR A 768 34.04 26.67 26.71
CA THR A 768 34.53 25.37 27.21
C THR A 768 35.98 25.14 26.81
N VAL A 769 36.80 24.63 27.74
CA VAL A 769 38.18 24.23 27.49
C VAL A 769 38.17 22.90 26.72
N ASP A 770 39.01 22.81 25.64
CA ASP A 770 39.10 21.61 24.81
C ASP A 770 39.99 20.54 25.45
N ILE A 771 39.57 20.01 26.56
CA ILE A 771 40.25 18.91 27.28
C ILE A 771 39.34 17.70 27.31
N CYS A 772 39.91 16.53 27.02
CA CYS A 772 39.19 15.25 27.02
C CYS A 772 38.74 14.91 28.46
N ARG A 773 37.45 14.65 28.66
CA ARG A 773 36.86 14.30 29.94
C ARG A 773 37.38 12.98 30.54
N ALA A 774 37.93 12.07 29.68
CA ALA A 774 38.43 10.77 30.10
C ALA A 774 39.94 10.74 30.38
N CYS A 775 40.75 11.26 29.45
CA CYS A 775 42.22 11.20 29.58
C CYS A 775 42.91 12.54 29.93
N HIS A 776 42.11 13.62 30.08
CA HIS A 776 42.54 14.96 30.41
C HIS A 776 43.60 15.60 29.47
N ARG A 777 43.72 15.05 28.22
CA ARG A 777 44.58 15.62 27.16
C ARG A 777 43.76 16.60 26.30
N PRO A 778 44.37 17.61 25.71
CA PRO A 778 43.74 18.54 24.79
C PRO A 778 43.20 17.85 23.54
N GLY A 779 42.12 18.38 22.90
CA GLY A 779 41.60 17.95 21.63
C GLY A 779 40.54 16.85 21.73
N GLU A 780 39.53 16.98 22.61
CA GLU A 780 38.39 16.05 22.68
C GLU A 780 37.52 16.17 21.43
N SER A 781 38.01 15.70 20.29
CA SER A 781 37.23 15.52 19.06
C SER A 781 36.55 14.14 19.02
N ILE A 782 35.61 13.94 18.08
CA ILE A 782 34.97 12.61 17.86
C ILE A 782 36.08 11.59 17.50
N ARG A 783 37.04 11.97 16.68
CA ARG A 783 38.18 11.09 16.31
C ARG A 783 38.97 10.68 17.54
N HIS A 784 39.23 11.64 18.45
CA HIS A 784 39.92 11.34 19.70
C HIS A 784 39.17 10.35 20.57
N VAL A 785 37.84 10.60 20.76
CA VAL A 785 36.97 9.72 21.58
C VAL A 785 36.80 8.32 20.96
N VAL A 786 36.75 8.21 19.64
CA VAL A 786 36.56 6.93 18.96
C VAL A 786 37.82 6.10 18.85
N SER A 787 39.03 6.72 18.74
CA SER A 787 40.24 5.95 18.43
C SER A 787 41.56 6.48 19.00
N GLY A 788 41.54 7.65 19.67
CA GLY A 788 42.79 8.32 20.13
C GLY A 788 42.88 8.50 21.65
N CYS A 789 41.88 8.14 22.44
CA CYS A 789 41.91 8.34 23.87
C CYS A 789 42.64 7.19 24.58
N SER A 790 43.77 7.51 25.24
CA SER A 790 44.56 6.52 25.96
C SER A 790 43.81 5.83 27.10
N ARG A 791 42.87 6.54 27.77
CA ARG A 791 42.08 5.96 28.85
C ARG A 791 41.11 4.89 28.38
N LEU A 792 40.63 4.99 27.12
CA LEU A 792 39.70 4.02 26.53
C LEU A 792 40.44 2.85 25.83
N ALA A 793 41.78 2.90 25.72
CA ALA A 793 42.53 1.93 24.96
C ALA A 793 42.39 0.49 25.47
N ASN A 794 42.57 0.28 26.77
CA ASN A 794 42.56 -1.04 27.39
C ASN A 794 41.18 -1.55 27.76
N GLY A 795 40.11 -0.75 27.59
CA GLY A 795 38.71 -1.11 27.85
C GLY A 795 37.94 -1.21 26.56
N GLU A 796 37.31 -0.10 26.17
CA GLU A 796 36.34 -0.06 25.04
C GLU A 796 36.98 -0.36 23.69
N TYR A 797 38.21 0.10 23.44
CA TYR A 797 38.89 -0.20 22.15
C TYR A 797 39.30 -1.66 22.06
N LEU A 798 39.82 -2.25 23.13
CA LEU A 798 40.13 -3.68 23.19
C LEU A 798 38.87 -4.53 23.02
N HIS A 799 37.76 -4.15 23.71
CA HIS A 799 36.48 -4.82 23.55
C HIS A 799 35.98 -4.75 22.10
N ARG A 800 36.03 -3.58 21.46
CA ARG A 800 35.65 -3.40 20.06
C ARG A 800 36.54 -4.24 19.13
N HIS A 801 37.85 -4.22 19.33
CA HIS A 801 38.82 -5.05 18.58
C HIS A 801 38.44 -6.53 18.69
N ASN A 802 38.26 -7.02 19.90
CA ASN A 802 37.92 -8.43 20.14
C ASN A 802 36.58 -8.83 19.52
N GLN A 803 35.58 -7.95 19.48
CA GLN A 803 34.31 -8.22 18.77
C GLN A 803 34.53 -8.42 17.27
N VAL A 804 35.33 -7.56 16.63
CA VAL A 804 35.65 -7.70 15.19
C VAL A 804 36.46 -8.97 14.94
N ALA A 805 37.51 -9.22 15.73
CA ALA A 805 38.32 -10.41 15.64
C ALA A 805 37.49 -11.71 15.79
N ARG A 806 36.56 -11.74 16.74
CA ARG A 806 35.63 -12.89 16.90
C ARG A 806 34.80 -13.12 15.63
N ILE A 807 34.25 -12.07 15.03
CA ILE A 807 33.45 -12.22 13.80
C ILE A 807 34.31 -12.76 12.67
N ILE A 808 35.52 -12.22 12.47
CA ILE A 808 36.44 -12.66 11.42
C ILE A 808 36.83 -14.12 11.64
N HIS A 809 37.23 -14.46 12.86
CA HIS A 809 37.60 -15.84 13.23
C HIS A 809 36.45 -16.83 12.95
N GLN A 810 35.24 -16.50 13.37
CA GLN A 810 34.07 -17.34 13.17
C GLN A 810 33.71 -17.52 11.69
N GLN A 811 33.82 -16.46 10.89
CA GLN A 811 33.56 -16.53 9.44
C GLN A 811 34.64 -17.32 8.71
N LEU A 812 35.91 -17.24 9.14
CA LEU A 812 36.96 -18.07 8.61
C LEU A 812 36.77 -19.55 8.97
N ALA A 813 36.42 -19.84 10.23
CA ALA A 813 36.15 -21.21 10.69
C ALA A 813 34.99 -21.85 9.89
N LEU A 814 33.91 -21.09 9.64
CA LEU A 814 32.80 -21.54 8.78
C LEU A 814 33.27 -21.75 7.32
N LYS A 815 34.06 -20.82 6.78
CA LYS A 815 34.53 -20.89 5.39
C LYS A 815 35.41 -22.11 5.13
N TYR A 816 36.24 -22.48 6.11
CA TYR A 816 37.14 -23.63 6.01
C TYR A 816 36.59 -24.93 6.60
N GLY A 817 35.28 -24.94 6.95
CA GLY A 817 34.60 -26.16 7.44
C GLY A 817 35.06 -26.63 8.83
N LEU A 818 35.68 -25.75 9.61
CA LEU A 818 36.12 -26.06 10.98
C LEU A 818 34.96 -26.11 11.98
N VAL A 819 33.87 -25.45 11.65
CA VAL A 819 32.59 -25.46 12.40
C VAL A 819 31.41 -25.45 11.43
N ASP A 820 30.31 -26.13 11.78
CA ASP A 820 29.13 -26.26 10.94
C ASP A 820 28.16 -25.05 11.04
N SER A 821 28.28 -24.29 12.10
CA SER A 821 27.38 -23.15 12.38
C SER A 821 28.07 -22.08 13.24
N GLU A 822 27.48 -20.89 13.30
CA GLU A 822 27.98 -19.83 14.19
C GLU A 822 27.84 -20.27 15.66
N VAL A 823 28.98 -20.41 16.33
CA VAL A 823 29.05 -20.77 17.76
C VAL A 823 29.27 -19.48 18.56
N PRO A 824 28.46 -19.18 19.58
CA PRO A 824 28.69 -18.03 20.46
C PRO A 824 30.02 -18.18 21.21
N TYR A 825 30.86 -17.13 21.19
CA TYR A 825 32.00 -17.02 22.10
C TYR A 825 31.50 -16.69 23.50
N TYR A 826 31.86 -17.49 24.49
CA TYR A 826 31.61 -17.28 25.92
C TYR A 826 32.74 -16.47 26.55
#